data_c6ab571881a7ff9376ce50a20d53d2e9
#
_entry.id   c6ab571881a7ff9376ce50a20d53d2e9
#
_cell.length_a   1.000
_cell.length_b   1.000
_cell.length_c   1.000
_cell.angle_alpha   90.00
_cell.angle_beta   90.00
_cell.angle_gamma   90.00
#
_symmetry.space_group_name_H-M   'P 1'
#
loop_
_entity.id
_entity.type
_entity.pdbx_description
1 polymer ?
#
loop_
_entity_poly.entity_id
_entity_poly.type
_entity_poly.pdbx_seq_one_letter_code
_entity_poly.pdbx_strand_id
1 'polypeptide(L)'
;MIVRRFISFLYSTKLMAILFIAFAIAMAVGTFVENDYDTDTARIWVYNTWWFEAIMGLFVVNFIGNISRYRLLKKENWAVLVLPLSWVFIIVGAGVTRYFGNEGMISLREGETTNTYLSDRTYITVMVDGTYQGAPLRKKKQKEVLFSSHTSNHYQWSSDFKGKPFSITYKLFKRIGKEMNVLVLEVVSGNQRKEVTVMGKRGVQHPPTTIDLNGLQFHLSYGAREEKLPFSLTLNDFIAEKYPGTENSYASFKSKVTVNGGGETFSYDIEMNHILNYQGYRLFQSSFHPDEQGTILSVNHDFWGTLITYIGYILLFGSMLAFMFVSKSRFRKLNQQLKDLQAKRIAIVLALCFGSLATAQTPMVVPNKAHAEKFGAMLIQDDGRFKPVNTFSSELLRKLSKHDTYKGLTSDQVLLSMLLCPQAWYESDIIYVKKANDSLHRFLGVPEGSKWVKPKDFFDANGQYKFAPLLKDIYNTNTPNQFQKDFKEVDQRIGLLNRALQGDIFKVFPVPNDPNHKWISHLDYVNDTLQITDPLYKQFIKNALPAYLILLQQATETDDYSKADKVLNNIKLQQEFYSAEVLPSPAKIQTELWYNRINIFEQLFQAYLYLGTVLFIVLLWHIFIPKQIFRRLTQIGIGLLWLCFILHTVGLAVR
;
A
#
# COMPACT_ATOMS: atom_id res chain seq x y z
N MET A 1 -36.64 30.43 24.43
CA MET A 1 -35.90 29.52 25.31
C MET A 1 -35.35 28.30 24.57
N ILE A 2 -36.17 27.62 23.77
CA ILE A 2 -35.78 26.37 23.00
C ILE A 2 -34.64 26.64 22.03
N VAL A 3 -34.70 27.68 21.22
CA VAL A 3 -33.66 28.02 20.22
C VAL A 3 -32.31 28.29 20.90
N ARG A 4 -32.29 28.97 22.03
CA ARG A 4 -31.06 29.25 22.76
C ARG A 4 -30.42 27.99 23.37
N ARG A 5 -31.24 27.03 23.81
CA ARG A 5 -30.76 25.71 24.27
C ARG A 5 -30.21 24.86 23.10
N PHE A 6 -30.87 24.90 21.95
CA PHE A 6 -30.44 24.19 20.74
C PHE A 6 -29.07 24.71 20.21
N ILE A 7 -28.92 26.05 20.10
CA ILE A 7 -27.65 26.67 19.71
C ILE A 7 -26.55 26.34 20.72
N SER A 8 -26.87 26.39 22.04
CA SER A 8 -25.89 26.01 23.07
C SER A 8 -25.47 24.55 22.99
N PHE A 9 -26.34 23.65 22.55
CA PHE A 9 -26.00 22.24 22.28
C PHE A 9 -25.11 22.11 21.06
N LEU A 10 -25.44 22.77 19.93
CA LEU A 10 -24.63 22.77 18.71
C LEU A 10 -23.17 23.23 18.96
N TYR A 11 -22.97 24.17 19.86
CA TYR A 11 -21.65 24.74 20.23
C TYR A 11 -21.04 24.03 21.44
N SER A 12 -21.45 22.80 21.74
CA SER A 12 -20.97 22.07 22.91
C SER A 12 -19.82 21.11 22.58
N THR A 13 -18.88 20.97 23.50
CA THR A 13 -17.83 19.94 23.44
C THR A 13 -18.41 18.51 23.51
N LYS A 14 -19.62 18.36 24.11
CA LYS A 14 -20.31 17.05 24.13
C LYS A 14 -20.72 16.64 22.73
N LEU A 15 -21.32 17.54 21.94
CA LEU A 15 -21.64 17.25 20.54
C LEU A 15 -20.38 16.98 19.74
N MET A 16 -19.32 17.74 19.94
CA MET A 16 -18.03 17.50 19.29
C MET A 16 -17.51 16.07 19.54
N ALA A 17 -17.55 15.59 20.78
CA ALA A 17 -17.15 14.23 21.11
C ALA A 17 -18.03 13.17 20.42
N ILE A 18 -19.34 13.39 20.40
CA ILE A 18 -20.29 12.50 19.69
C ILE A 18 -19.97 12.46 18.18
N LEU A 19 -19.71 13.62 17.56
CA LEU A 19 -19.38 13.71 16.15
C LEU A 19 -18.06 12.97 15.82
N PHE A 20 -17.03 13.09 16.67
CA PHE A 20 -15.79 12.33 16.48
C PHE A 20 -16.00 10.82 16.59
N ILE A 21 -16.82 10.36 17.52
CA ILE A 21 -17.15 8.93 17.64
C ILE A 21 -17.95 8.48 16.41
N ALA A 22 -18.96 9.24 15.98
CA ALA A 22 -19.75 8.92 14.81
C ALA A 22 -18.89 8.88 13.53
N PHE A 23 -17.97 9.82 13.37
CA PHE A 23 -17.02 9.85 12.27
C PHE A 23 -16.08 8.64 12.30
N ALA A 24 -15.52 8.30 13.47
CA ALA A 24 -14.65 7.13 13.60
C ALA A 24 -15.38 5.82 13.28
N ILE A 25 -16.64 5.68 13.71
CA ILE A 25 -17.48 4.53 13.37
C ILE A 25 -17.75 4.50 11.87
N ALA A 26 -18.11 5.64 11.25
CA ALA A 26 -18.35 5.73 9.81
C ALA A 26 -17.10 5.32 8.99
N MET A 27 -15.92 5.78 9.39
CA MET A 27 -14.67 5.40 8.74
C MET A 27 -14.38 3.89 8.90
N ALA A 28 -14.58 3.34 10.08
CA ALA A 28 -14.41 1.90 10.33
C ALA A 28 -15.37 1.07 9.48
N VAL A 29 -16.67 1.42 9.48
CA VAL A 29 -17.68 0.75 8.64
C VAL A 29 -17.32 0.86 7.16
N GLY A 30 -16.93 2.05 6.68
CA GLY A 30 -16.49 2.25 5.29
C GLY A 30 -15.32 1.35 4.90
N THR A 31 -14.32 1.23 5.78
CA THR A 31 -13.16 0.36 5.56
C THR A 31 -13.54 -1.13 5.52
N PHE A 32 -14.44 -1.59 6.38
CA PHE A 32 -14.93 -2.97 6.33
C PHE A 32 -15.75 -3.23 5.07
N VAL A 33 -16.64 -2.32 4.69
CA VAL A 33 -17.42 -2.44 3.45
C VAL A 33 -16.50 -2.48 2.22
N GLU A 34 -15.45 -1.65 2.18
CA GLU A 34 -14.48 -1.66 1.10
C GLU A 34 -13.69 -2.98 1.02
N ASN A 35 -13.33 -3.54 2.16
CA ASN A 35 -12.63 -4.83 2.22
C ASN A 35 -13.52 -6.01 1.79
N ASP A 36 -14.78 -6.03 2.21
CA ASP A 36 -15.68 -7.16 2.01
C ASP A 36 -16.37 -7.15 0.64
N TYR A 37 -16.53 -5.96 0.05
CA TYR A 37 -17.19 -5.75 -1.23
C TYR A 37 -16.27 -5.06 -2.24
N ASP A 38 -16.32 -3.73 -2.30
CA ASP A 38 -15.46 -2.89 -3.15
C ASP A 38 -15.54 -1.41 -2.75
N THR A 39 -14.63 -0.60 -3.32
CA THR A 39 -14.56 0.85 -3.08
C THR A 39 -15.83 1.59 -3.51
N ASP A 40 -16.49 1.17 -4.62
CA ASP A 40 -17.70 1.84 -5.12
C ASP A 40 -18.87 1.58 -4.17
N THR A 41 -18.99 0.36 -3.61
CA THR A 41 -19.99 0.03 -2.58
C THR A 41 -19.77 0.87 -1.31
N ALA A 42 -18.52 1.01 -0.84
CA ALA A 42 -18.20 1.85 0.33
C ALA A 42 -18.54 3.33 0.07
N ARG A 43 -18.28 3.82 -1.14
CA ARG A 43 -18.69 5.18 -1.56
C ARG A 43 -20.20 5.37 -1.51
N ILE A 44 -20.98 4.40 -2.02
CA ILE A 44 -22.45 4.49 -2.06
C ILE A 44 -23.05 4.39 -0.65
N TRP A 45 -22.58 3.48 0.18
CA TRP A 45 -23.19 3.21 1.49
C TRP A 45 -22.72 4.13 2.61
N VAL A 46 -21.50 4.68 2.50
CA VAL A 46 -20.91 5.48 3.57
C VAL A 46 -20.50 6.87 3.08
N TYR A 47 -19.48 6.93 2.21
CA TYR A 47 -18.77 8.19 1.95
C TYR A 47 -19.58 9.22 1.15
N ASN A 48 -20.48 8.77 0.24
CA ASN A 48 -21.31 9.65 -0.58
C ASN A 48 -22.74 9.83 -0.03
N THR A 49 -22.97 9.50 1.23
CA THR A 49 -24.29 9.62 1.86
C THR A 49 -24.51 11.00 2.45
N TRP A 50 -25.75 11.45 2.47
CA TRP A 50 -26.15 12.72 3.07
C TRP A 50 -25.85 12.80 4.58
N TRP A 51 -25.93 11.66 5.30
CA TRP A 51 -25.65 11.63 6.74
C TRP A 51 -24.16 11.82 7.03
N PHE A 52 -23.26 11.31 6.19
CA PHE A 52 -21.82 11.52 6.32
C PHE A 52 -21.48 13.00 6.05
N GLU A 53 -22.09 13.60 5.02
CA GLU A 53 -21.96 15.04 4.76
C GLU A 53 -22.51 15.88 5.90
N ALA A 54 -23.64 15.46 6.52
CA ALA A 54 -24.21 16.15 7.69
C ALA A 54 -23.24 16.10 8.89
N ILE A 55 -22.55 15.00 9.13
CA ILE A 55 -21.52 14.92 10.18
C ILE A 55 -20.42 15.96 9.90
N MET A 56 -19.93 16.06 8.67
CA MET A 56 -18.89 17.04 8.28
C MET A 56 -19.41 18.49 8.44
N GLY A 57 -20.62 18.77 7.98
CA GLY A 57 -21.25 20.09 8.16
C GLY A 57 -21.43 20.47 9.63
N LEU A 58 -21.86 19.52 10.47
CA LEU A 58 -21.99 19.72 11.91
C LEU A 58 -20.66 19.96 12.60
N PHE A 59 -19.57 19.34 12.15
CA PHE A 59 -18.23 19.66 12.64
C PHE A 59 -17.88 21.12 12.37
N VAL A 60 -18.08 21.62 11.16
CA VAL A 60 -17.79 23.02 10.80
C VAL A 60 -18.59 23.97 11.71
N VAL A 61 -19.92 23.73 11.84
CA VAL A 61 -20.80 24.54 12.70
C VAL A 61 -20.34 24.48 14.15
N ASN A 62 -19.97 23.30 14.65
CA ASN A 62 -19.50 23.12 16.02
C ASN A 62 -18.17 23.83 16.27
N PHE A 63 -17.20 23.72 15.36
CA PHE A 63 -15.90 24.40 15.51
C PHE A 63 -16.06 25.92 15.50
N ILE A 64 -16.82 26.47 14.56
CA ILE A 64 -17.12 27.92 14.52
C ILE A 64 -17.85 28.36 15.79
N GLY A 65 -18.83 27.58 16.24
CA GLY A 65 -19.54 27.85 17.47
C GLY A 65 -18.65 27.82 18.72
N ASN A 66 -17.71 26.91 18.80
CA ASN A 66 -16.74 26.82 19.87
C ASN A 66 -15.78 28.01 19.89
N ILE A 67 -15.34 28.50 18.69
CA ILE A 67 -14.53 29.73 18.57
C ILE A 67 -15.25 30.91 19.27
N SER A 68 -16.53 31.07 18.95
CA SER A 68 -17.37 32.13 19.56
C SER A 68 -17.60 31.92 21.06
N ARG A 69 -18.02 30.71 21.46
CA ARG A 69 -18.36 30.35 22.85
C ARG A 69 -17.21 30.55 23.82
N TYR A 70 -15.98 30.12 23.42
CA TYR A 70 -14.79 30.22 24.25
C TYR A 70 -14.03 31.54 24.05
N ARG A 71 -14.59 32.48 23.27
CA ARG A 71 -13.98 33.79 22.98
C ARG A 71 -12.53 33.64 22.48
N LEU A 72 -12.30 32.69 21.58
CA LEU A 72 -10.95 32.37 21.09
C LEU A 72 -10.33 33.47 20.24
N LEU A 73 -11.13 34.40 19.71
CA LEU A 73 -10.68 35.55 18.92
C LEU A 73 -9.87 36.58 19.70
N LYS A 74 -9.77 36.47 21.05
CA LYS A 74 -8.90 37.33 21.83
C LYS A 74 -7.42 37.01 21.55
N LYS A 75 -6.59 38.06 21.41
CA LYS A 75 -5.14 37.93 21.14
C LYS A 75 -4.41 36.94 22.07
N GLU A 76 -4.90 36.80 23.31
CA GLU A 76 -4.33 35.89 24.31
C GLU A 76 -4.55 34.41 23.98
N ASN A 77 -5.56 34.09 23.19
CA ASN A 77 -5.99 32.73 22.88
C ASN A 77 -5.66 32.28 21.42
N TRP A 78 -4.84 33.06 20.69
CA TRP A 78 -4.58 32.84 19.28
C TRP A 78 -4.12 31.41 18.96
N ALA A 79 -3.24 30.81 19.78
CA ALA A 79 -2.75 29.46 19.57
C ALA A 79 -3.86 28.40 19.71
N VAL A 80 -4.84 28.63 20.60
CA VAL A 80 -6.00 27.76 20.76
C VAL A 80 -7.01 27.97 19.63
N LEU A 81 -7.11 29.20 19.09
CA LEU A 81 -7.96 29.53 17.96
C LEU A 81 -7.54 28.80 16.67
N VAL A 82 -6.24 28.71 16.41
CA VAL A 82 -5.72 28.17 15.15
C VAL A 82 -6.10 26.69 14.97
N LEU A 83 -6.20 25.90 16.03
CA LEU A 83 -6.54 24.50 15.97
C LEU A 83 -7.97 24.22 15.40
N PRO A 84 -9.08 24.74 15.97
CA PRO A 84 -10.41 24.55 15.38
C PRO A 84 -10.55 25.22 14.02
N LEU A 85 -9.83 26.32 13.78
CA LEU A 85 -9.83 26.98 12.49
C LEU A 85 -9.18 26.11 11.41
N SER A 86 -8.07 25.42 11.71
CA SER A 86 -7.44 24.51 10.78
C SER A 86 -8.37 23.37 10.33
N TRP A 87 -9.14 22.80 11.26
CA TRP A 87 -10.15 21.77 10.93
C TRP A 87 -11.25 22.32 10.03
N VAL A 88 -11.70 23.54 10.24
CA VAL A 88 -12.68 24.19 9.36
C VAL A 88 -12.11 24.30 7.94
N PHE A 89 -10.86 24.76 7.79
CA PHE A 89 -10.21 24.83 6.45
C PHE A 89 -10.09 23.46 5.81
N ILE A 90 -9.65 22.42 6.55
CA ILE A 90 -9.52 21.06 6.01
C ILE A 90 -10.87 20.53 5.53
N ILE A 91 -11.93 20.67 6.32
CA ILE A 91 -13.27 20.16 5.95
C ILE A 91 -13.86 20.96 4.77
N VAL A 92 -13.70 22.27 4.78
CA VAL A 92 -14.17 23.12 3.65
C VAL A 92 -13.38 22.82 2.39
N GLY A 93 -12.05 22.68 2.47
CA GLY A 93 -11.20 22.29 1.36
C GLY A 93 -11.57 20.92 0.79
N ALA A 94 -11.80 19.92 1.64
CA ALA A 94 -12.30 18.61 1.21
C ALA A 94 -13.68 18.70 0.53
N GLY A 95 -14.57 19.57 1.01
CA GLY A 95 -15.85 19.86 0.35
C GLY A 95 -15.65 20.47 -1.04
N VAL A 96 -14.73 21.44 -1.19
CA VAL A 96 -14.42 22.05 -2.48
C VAL A 96 -13.87 21.00 -3.47
N THR A 97 -12.89 20.19 -3.04
CA THR A 97 -12.37 19.08 -3.84
C THR A 97 -13.49 18.14 -4.31
N ARG A 98 -14.39 17.75 -3.39
CA ARG A 98 -15.46 16.81 -3.69
C ARG A 98 -16.43 17.29 -4.76
N TYR A 99 -16.81 18.58 -4.73
CA TYR A 99 -17.83 19.13 -5.63
C TYR A 99 -17.27 19.81 -6.87
N PHE A 100 -16.05 20.33 -6.80
CA PHE A 100 -15.43 21.11 -7.88
C PHE A 100 -14.18 20.48 -8.46
N GLY A 101 -13.56 19.51 -7.76
CA GLY A 101 -12.40 18.79 -8.25
C GLY A 101 -12.74 17.88 -9.42
N ASN A 102 -11.90 17.90 -10.45
CA ASN A 102 -11.96 16.99 -11.58
C ASN A 102 -10.68 16.15 -11.61
N GLU A 103 -10.86 14.86 -11.76
CA GLU A 103 -9.76 13.89 -11.85
C GLU A 103 -9.96 13.02 -13.09
N GLY A 104 -8.87 12.54 -13.64
CA GLY A 104 -8.91 11.67 -14.80
C GLY A 104 -7.55 11.11 -15.19
N MET A 105 -7.50 10.53 -16.38
CA MET A 105 -6.30 9.91 -16.93
C MET A 105 -6.08 10.33 -18.37
N ILE A 106 -4.80 10.50 -18.74
CA ILE A 106 -4.34 10.66 -20.11
C ILE A 106 -3.51 9.43 -20.45
N SER A 107 -3.82 8.77 -21.56
CA SER A 107 -3.02 7.72 -22.14
C SER A 107 -2.41 8.26 -23.43
N LEU A 108 -1.08 8.23 -23.55
CA LEU A 108 -0.34 8.74 -24.70
C LEU A 108 0.70 7.73 -25.14
N ARG A 109 0.83 7.55 -26.44
CA ARG A 109 1.97 6.89 -27.08
C ARG A 109 3.03 7.91 -27.48
N GLU A 110 4.25 7.44 -27.67
CA GLU A 110 5.33 8.27 -28.19
C GLU A 110 4.96 8.89 -29.54
N GLY A 111 5.20 10.19 -29.66
CA GLY A 111 4.80 11.00 -30.81
C GLY A 111 3.33 11.44 -30.82
N GLU A 112 2.48 10.94 -29.92
CA GLU A 112 1.07 11.28 -29.85
C GLU A 112 0.85 12.62 -29.12
N THR A 113 -0.10 13.42 -29.64
CA THR A 113 -0.50 14.70 -29.04
C THR A 113 -1.97 14.65 -28.68
N THR A 114 -2.31 15.04 -27.44
CA THR A 114 -3.70 15.20 -27.01
C THR A 114 -3.92 16.50 -26.27
N ASN A 115 -5.16 16.99 -26.32
CA ASN A 115 -5.66 18.07 -25.48
C ASN A 115 -6.89 17.64 -24.69
N THR A 116 -7.07 16.32 -24.48
CA THR A 116 -8.18 15.76 -23.75
C THR A 116 -7.72 14.71 -22.74
N TYR A 117 -8.52 14.47 -21.73
CA TYR A 117 -8.33 13.41 -20.75
C TYR A 117 -9.64 12.69 -20.45
N LEU A 118 -9.59 11.46 -20.01
CA LEU A 118 -10.73 10.67 -19.60
C LEU A 118 -11.01 10.88 -18.11
N SER A 119 -12.23 11.29 -17.78
CA SER A 119 -12.68 11.52 -16.40
C SER A 119 -12.61 10.23 -15.56
N ASP A 120 -12.22 10.35 -14.28
CA ASP A 120 -12.29 9.25 -13.28
C ASP A 120 -13.73 8.95 -12.82
N ARG A 121 -14.72 9.73 -13.25
CA ARG A 121 -16.13 9.48 -12.99
C ARG A 121 -16.76 8.69 -14.11
N THR A 122 -17.77 7.87 -13.80
CA THR A 122 -18.52 7.09 -14.79
C THR A 122 -19.81 7.79 -15.17
N TYR A 123 -20.13 7.76 -16.46
CA TYR A 123 -21.30 8.39 -17.04
C TYR A 123 -22.10 7.39 -17.88
N ILE A 124 -23.43 7.54 -17.85
CA ILE A 124 -24.29 7.02 -18.92
C ILE A 124 -24.47 8.15 -19.91
N THR A 125 -24.04 7.92 -21.14
CA THR A 125 -24.27 8.84 -22.26
C THR A 125 -25.25 8.21 -23.21
N VAL A 126 -26.32 8.92 -23.48
CA VAL A 126 -27.36 8.54 -24.44
C VAL A 126 -27.46 9.64 -25.51
N MET A 127 -27.34 9.24 -26.76
CA MET A 127 -27.62 10.07 -27.91
C MET A 127 -28.77 9.44 -28.70
N VAL A 128 -29.75 10.24 -29.04
CA VAL A 128 -30.94 9.82 -29.82
C VAL A 128 -30.94 10.63 -31.09
N ASP A 129 -30.83 9.95 -32.21
CA ASP A 129 -30.84 10.53 -33.54
C ASP A 129 -32.20 10.22 -34.24
N GLY A 130 -32.67 11.17 -34.96
CA GLY A 130 -33.88 11.05 -35.74
C GLY A 130 -34.03 12.19 -36.73
N THR A 131 -35.00 12.08 -37.63
CA THR A 131 -35.35 13.13 -38.61
C THR A 131 -36.60 13.87 -38.20
N TYR A 132 -36.57 15.20 -38.30
CA TYR A 132 -37.75 16.05 -38.11
C TYR A 132 -37.84 17.07 -39.23
N GLN A 133 -38.96 17.08 -39.94
CA GLN A 133 -39.15 17.94 -41.12
C GLN A 133 -38.04 17.81 -42.18
N GLY A 134 -37.53 16.60 -42.37
CA GLY A 134 -36.45 16.33 -43.32
C GLY A 134 -35.00 16.66 -42.82
N ALA A 135 -34.87 17.31 -41.66
CA ALA A 135 -33.58 17.62 -41.07
C ALA A 135 -33.15 16.58 -40.00
N PRO A 136 -31.90 16.12 -40.01
CA PRO A 136 -31.38 15.25 -38.97
C PRO A 136 -31.21 16.05 -37.66
N LEU A 137 -31.70 15.50 -36.56
CA LEU A 137 -31.58 16.07 -35.21
C LEU A 137 -31.01 15.05 -34.26
N ARG A 138 -30.21 15.55 -33.31
CA ARG A 138 -29.61 14.74 -32.21
C ARG A 138 -30.03 15.30 -30.86
N LYS A 139 -30.52 14.43 -29.98
CA LYS A 139 -30.76 14.74 -28.58
C LYS A 139 -29.75 13.96 -27.72
N LYS A 140 -28.90 14.66 -26.95
CA LYS A 140 -27.88 14.05 -26.09
C LYS A 140 -28.22 14.29 -24.63
N LYS A 141 -28.12 13.26 -23.80
CA LYS A 141 -28.09 13.35 -22.34
C LYS A 141 -26.93 12.57 -21.78
N GLN A 142 -26.24 13.17 -20.84
CA GLN A 142 -25.18 12.57 -20.11
C GLN A 142 -25.45 12.75 -18.62
N LYS A 143 -25.34 11.66 -17.84
CA LYS A 143 -25.57 11.68 -16.40
C LYS A 143 -24.47 10.89 -15.71
N GLU A 144 -23.85 11.51 -14.71
CA GLU A 144 -22.92 10.83 -13.80
C GLU A 144 -23.69 9.77 -13.01
N VAL A 145 -23.12 8.58 -12.93
CA VAL A 145 -23.66 7.44 -12.18
C VAL A 145 -22.54 6.70 -11.46
N LEU A 146 -22.85 6.23 -10.27
CA LEU A 146 -21.98 5.35 -9.51
C LEU A 146 -22.76 4.07 -9.22
N PHE A 147 -22.36 2.98 -9.85
CA PHE A 147 -23.01 1.68 -9.73
C PHE A 147 -22.09 0.67 -9.04
N SER A 148 -22.70 -0.20 -8.24
CA SER A 148 -22.04 -1.37 -7.65
C SER A 148 -22.91 -2.61 -7.87
N SER A 149 -22.28 -3.78 -7.97
CA SER A 149 -22.98 -5.07 -8.04
C SER A 149 -23.71 -5.44 -6.74
N HIS A 150 -23.42 -4.72 -5.65
CA HIS A 150 -23.90 -5.01 -4.29
C HIS A 150 -24.91 -3.98 -3.78
N THR A 151 -25.36 -3.06 -4.64
CA THR A 151 -26.29 -1.99 -4.27
C THR A 151 -27.51 -1.96 -5.16
N SER A 152 -28.59 -1.32 -4.68
CA SER A 152 -29.75 -1.02 -5.51
C SER A 152 -29.42 0.15 -6.41
N ASN A 153 -29.07 -0.15 -7.66
CA ASN A 153 -28.75 0.86 -8.66
C ASN A 153 -30.02 1.41 -9.30
N HIS A 154 -30.00 2.70 -9.60
CA HIS A 154 -31.18 3.39 -10.18
C HIS A 154 -30.74 4.32 -11.31
N TYR A 155 -31.32 4.14 -12.48
CA TYR A 155 -31.27 5.09 -13.59
C TYR A 155 -32.55 5.05 -14.39
N GLN A 156 -33.12 6.21 -14.62
CA GLN A 156 -34.28 6.40 -15.49
C GLN A 156 -34.16 7.73 -16.23
N TRP A 157 -34.38 7.70 -17.51
CA TRP A 157 -34.54 8.89 -18.33
C TRP A 157 -35.69 8.69 -19.29
N SER A 158 -36.78 9.48 -19.10
CA SER A 158 -37.91 9.57 -20.00
C SER A 158 -37.88 10.93 -20.70
N SER A 159 -38.15 10.95 -21.99
CA SER A 159 -38.15 12.15 -22.79
C SER A 159 -38.98 11.94 -24.05
N ASP A 160 -39.21 13.01 -24.78
CA ASP A 160 -39.87 13.01 -26.08
C ASP A 160 -38.91 13.46 -27.17
N PHE A 161 -38.90 12.80 -28.32
CA PHE A 161 -38.22 13.22 -29.52
C PHE A 161 -39.22 13.65 -30.59
N LYS A 162 -39.63 14.94 -30.55
CA LYS A 162 -40.56 15.53 -31.51
C LYS A 162 -41.84 14.71 -31.71
N GLY A 163 -42.53 14.35 -30.62
CA GLY A 163 -43.74 13.56 -30.62
C GLY A 163 -43.58 12.05 -30.54
N LYS A 164 -42.32 11.57 -30.46
CA LYS A 164 -42.01 10.16 -30.20
C LYS A 164 -41.49 10.00 -28.78
N PRO A 165 -42.33 9.58 -27.84
CA PRO A 165 -41.88 9.37 -26.44
C PRO A 165 -40.95 8.17 -26.35
N PHE A 166 -39.93 8.28 -25.47
CA PHE A 166 -39.03 7.18 -25.14
C PHE A 166 -38.64 7.21 -23.69
N SER A 167 -38.29 6.05 -23.16
CA SER A 167 -37.70 5.90 -21.83
C SER A 167 -36.53 4.92 -21.84
N ILE A 168 -35.54 5.21 -21.02
CA ILE A 168 -34.38 4.37 -20.82
C ILE A 168 -34.26 4.09 -19.33
N THR A 169 -34.27 2.81 -18.95
CA THR A 169 -34.35 2.37 -17.55
C THR A 169 -33.23 1.37 -17.25
N TYR A 170 -32.68 1.48 -16.07
CA TYR A 170 -31.72 0.50 -15.55
C TYR A 170 -32.34 -0.87 -15.34
N LYS A 171 -31.66 -1.94 -15.71
CA LYS A 171 -32.05 -3.33 -15.45
C LYS A 171 -31.06 -4.10 -14.62
N LEU A 172 -29.79 -4.13 -15.04
CA LEU A 172 -28.77 -4.93 -14.39
C LEU A 172 -27.41 -4.25 -14.50
N PHE A 173 -26.62 -4.34 -13.42
CA PHE A 173 -25.20 -4.02 -13.43
C PHE A 173 -24.42 -5.18 -12.86
N LYS A 174 -23.37 -5.60 -13.57
CA LYS A 174 -22.49 -6.69 -13.15
C LYS A 174 -21.03 -6.35 -13.46
N ARG A 175 -20.17 -6.58 -12.50
CA ARG A 175 -18.73 -6.48 -12.69
C ARG A 175 -18.20 -7.81 -13.21
N ILE A 176 -17.52 -7.79 -14.36
CA ILE A 176 -16.89 -8.96 -14.98
C ILE A 176 -15.37 -8.79 -14.87
N GLY A 177 -14.77 -9.49 -13.92
CA GLY A 177 -13.35 -9.40 -13.68
C GLY A 177 -12.88 -8.05 -13.12
N LYS A 178 -11.61 -7.76 -13.29
CA LYS A 178 -11.02 -6.46 -12.90
C LYS A 178 -11.12 -5.41 -14.01
N GLU A 179 -11.44 -5.82 -15.22
CA GLU A 179 -11.25 -5.00 -16.42
C GLU A 179 -12.53 -4.40 -16.99
N MET A 180 -13.70 -4.98 -16.72
CA MET A 180 -14.92 -4.56 -17.39
C MET A 180 -16.16 -4.62 -16.50
N ASN A 181 -17.05 -3.64 -16.66
CA ASN A 181 -18.41 -3.67 -16.10
C ASN A 181 -19.41 -3.79 -17.24
N VAL A 182 -20.47 -4.54 -16.98
CA VAL A 182 -21.60 -4.70 -17.89
C VAL A 182 -22.82 -4.01 -17.28
N LEU A 183 -23.42 -3.14 -18.05
CA LEU A 183 -24.66 -2.44 -17.72
C LEU A 183 -25.72 -2.82 -18.75
N VAL A 184 -26.86 -3.31 -18.29
CA VAL A 184 -28.03 -3.59 -19.12
C VAL A 184 -29.06 -2.49 -18.91
N LEU A 185 -29.42 -1.83 -19.98
CA LEU A 185 -30.47 -0.77 -20.03
C LEU A 185 -31.65 -1.26 -20.87
N GLU A 186 -32.84 -0.97 -20.44
CA GLU A 186 -34.06 -1.17 -21.22
C GLU A 186 -34.45 0.13 -21.92
N VAL A 187 -34.56 0.07 -23.23
CA VAL A 187 -35.01 1.19 -24.06
C VAL A 187 -36.45 0.89 -24.55
N VAL A 188 -37.34 1.81 -24.28
CA VAL A 188 -38.76 1.73 -24.73
C VAL A 188 -39.08 2.96 -25.58
N SER A 189 -39.62 2.75 -26.78
CA SER A 189 -40.15 3.85 -27.62
C SER A 189 -41.40 3.39 -28.34
N GLY A 190 -42.52 4.07 -28.09
CA GLY A 190 -43.84 3.61 -28.52
C GLY A 190 -44.16 2.23 -27.94
N ASN A 191 -44.55 1.28 -28.79
CA ASN A 191 -44.87 -0.09 -28.40
C ASN A 191 -43.64 -1.04 -28.46
N GLN A 192 -42.45 -0.53 -28.79
CA GLN A 192 -41.25 -1.32 -28.93
C GLN A 192 -40.42 -1.22 -27.68
N ARG A 193 -39.86 -2.39 -27.25
CA ARG A 193 -38.98 -2.51 -26.08
C ARG A 193 -37.76 -3.34 -26.47
N LYS A 194 -36.57 -2.90 -26.06
CA LYS A 194 -35.35 -3.63 -26.30
C LYS A 194 -34.38 -3.46 -25.13
N GLU A 195 -33.77 -4.57 -24.69
CA GLU A 195 -32.67 -4.54 -23.74
C GLU A 195 -31.35 -4.35 -24.48
N VAL A 196 -30.52 -3.46 -23.97
CA VAL A 196 -29.24 -3.09 -24.56
C VAL A 196 -28.14 -3.29 -23.52
N THR A 197 -27.17 -4.08 -23.86
CA THR A 197 -25.98 -4.29 -23.04
C THR A 197 -24.89 -3.30 -23.47
N VAL A 198 -24.42 -2.49 -22.53
CA VAL A 198 -23.28 -1.58 -22.71
C VAL A 198 -22.16 -1.97 -21.79
N MET A 199 -20.93 -1.93 -22.29
CA MET A 199 -19.73 -2.24 -21.53
C MET A 199 -19.01 -0.95 -21.21
N GLY A 200 -18.36 -0.89 -20.05
CA GLY A 200 -17.57 0.28 -19.66
C GLY A 200 -16.95 0.17 -18.28
N LYS A 201 -16.06 1.10 -18.01
CA LYS A 201 -15.28 1.14 -16.77
C LYS A 201 -14.88 2.59 -16.48
N ARG A 202 -14.54 2.87 -15.25
CA ARG A 202 -13.91 4.12 -14.82
C ARG A 202 -12.60 4.35 -15.59
N GLY A 203 -12.36 5.57 -16.07
CA GLY A 203 -11.17 5.94 -16.83
C GLY A 203 -11.04 5.33 -18.23
N VAL A 204 -12.08 4.63 -18.71
CA VAL A 204 -12.11 4.02 -20.04
C VAL A 204 -13.37 4.43 -20.78
N GLN A 205 -13.23 4.75 -22.06
CA GLN A 205 -14.32 5.03 -22.97
C GLN A 205 -14.47 3.87 -23.96
N HIS A 206 -15.69 3.38 -24.11
CA HIS A 206 -16.02 2.36 -25.10
C HIS A 206 -16.91 2.93 -26.19
N PRO A 207 -16.83 2.39 -27.42
CA PRO A 207 -17.75 2.77 -28.49
C PRO A 207 -19.21 2.59 -28.05
N PRO A 208 -20.12 3.48 -28.45
CA PRO A 208 -21.52 3.37 -28.10
C PRO A 208 -22.18 2.16 -28.77
N THR A 209 -23.03 1.45 -28.02
CA THR A 209 -23.90 0.43 -28.58
C THR A 209 -25.07 1.12 -29.25
N THR A 210 -25.30 0.83 -30.53
CA THR A 210 -26.33 1.44 -31.35
C THR A 210 -27.51 0.51 -31.55
N ILE A 211 -28.74 1.00 -31.40
CA ILE A 211 -29.98 0.29 -31.72
C ILE A 211 -30.97 1.21 -32.41
N ASP A 212 -31.77 0.64 -33.30
CA ASP A 212 -32.89 1.32 -33.95
C ASP A 212 -34.20 0.88 -33.31
N LEU A 213 -35.03 1.84 -32.92
CA LEU A 213 -36.31 1.60 -32.28
C LEU A 213 -37.33 2.72 -32.67
N ASN A 214 -38.49 2.36 -33.18
CA ASN A 214 -39.56 3.30 -33.56
C ASN A 214 -39.09 4.44 -34.51
N GLY A 215 -38.12 4.13 -35.41
CA GLY A 215 -37.53 5.11 -36.34
C GLY A 215 -36.66 6.16 -35.68
N LEU A 216 -36.13 5.86 -34.48
CA LEU A 216 -35.10 6.60 -33.78
C LEU A 216 -33.88 5.70 -33.61
N GLN A 217 -32.70 6.28 -33.77
CA GLN A 217 -31.44 5.61 -33.52
C GLN A 217 -30.91 6.01 -32.14
N PHE A 218 -30.73 5.03 -31.28
CA PHE A 218 -30.22 5.21 -29.91
C PHE A 218 -28.75 4.76 -29.84
N HIS A 219 -27.87 5.65 -29.42
CA HIS A 219 -26.48 5.36 -29.13
C HIS A 219 -26.26 5.43 -27.62
N LEU A 220 -25.98 4.30 -26.99
CA LEU A 220 -25.82 4.19 -25.55
C LEU A 220 -24.36 3.82 -25.23
N SER A 221 -23.76 4.55 -24.30
CA SER A 221 -22.43 4.20 -23.77
C SER A 221 -22.40 4.38 -22.25
N TYR A 222 -21.54 3.58 -21.61
CA TYR A 222 -21.23 3.63 -20.20
C TYR A 222 -19.73 3.71 -20.01
N GLY A 223 -19.23 4.61 -19.16
CA GLY A 223 -17.80 4.74 -18.87
C GLY A 223 -17.37 6.18 -18.63
N ALA A 224 -16.08 6.43 -18.84
CA ALA A 224 -15.51 7.76 -18.68
C ALA A 224 -16.05 8.76 -19.71
N ARG A 225 -16.02 10.03 -19.34
CA ARG A 225 -16.27 11.15 -20.25
C ARG A 225 -14.96 11.79 -20.64
N GLU A 226 -14.84 12.16 -21.89
CA GLU A 226 -13.75 12.96 -22.40
C GLU A 226 -13.90 14.43 -21.98
N GLU A 227 -12.86 14.96 -21.36
CA GLU A 227 -12.76 16.34 -20.88
C GLU A 227 -11.61 17.05 -21.62
N LYS A 228 -11.75 18.33 -21.86
CA LYS A 228 -10.74 19.13 -22.57
C LYS A 228 -9.76 19.78 -21.62
N LEU A 229 -8.47 19.75 -21.99
CA LEU A 229 -7.43 20.55 -21.40
C LEU A 229 -7.33 21.90 -22.11
N PRO A 230 -6.92 22.99 -21.43
CA PRO A 230 -6.66 24.28 -22.05
C PRO A 230 -5.31 24.32 -22.80
N PHE A 231 -4.56 23.24 -22.82
CA PHE A 231 -3.28 23.05 -23.50
C PHE A 231 -3.22 21.68 -24.17
N SER A 232 -2.28 21.49 -25.07
CA SER A 232 -1.99 20.18 -25.65
C SER A 232 -0.69 19.61 -25.05
N LEU A 233 -0.64 18.29 -24.96
CA LEU A 233 0.47 17.52 -24.44
C LEU A 233 0.93 16.52 -25.48
N THR A 234 2.21 16.55 -25.83
CA THR A 234 2.84 15.60 -26.75
C THR A 234 3.83 14.75 -25.95
N LEU A 235 3.74 13.42 -26.04
CA LEU A 235 4.77 12.55 -25.48
C LEU A 235 5.91 12.41 -26.48
N ASN A 236 7.09 12.88 -26.12
CA ASN A 236 8.27 12.78 -26.98
C ASN A 236 9.00 11.45 -26.78
N ASP A 237 9.13 11.01 -25.54
CA ASP A 237 9.92 9.83 -25.16
C ASP A 237 9.44 9.29 -23.80
N PHE A 238 9.35 7.98 -23.65
CA PHE A 238 9.05 7.33 -22.39
C PHE A 238 10.22 6.44 -21.96
N ILE A 239 10.77 6.71 -20.79
CA ILE A 239 11.92 5.99 -20.26
C ILE A 239 11.48 5.18 -19.03
N ALA A 240 11.66 3.88 -19.11
CA ALA A 240 11.48 2.95 -18.00
C ALA A 240 12.83 2.35 -17.60
N GLU A 241 13.42 2.85 -16.53
CA GLU A 241 14.69 2.33 -16.02
C GLU A 241 14.44 1.06 -15.21
N LYS A 242 15.13 0.00 -15.55
CA LYS A 242 15.02 -1.29 -14.85
C LYS A 242 16.09 -1.43 -13.77
N TYR A 243 15.76 -2.17 -12.71
CA TYR A 243 16.79 -2.57 -11.75
C TYR A 243 17.80 -3.52 -12.41
N PRO A 244 19.09 -3.39 -12.08
CA PRO A 244 20.12 -4.26 -12.63
C PRO A 244 19.77 -5.74 -12.50
N GLY A 245 19.96 -6.52 -13.57
CA GLY A 245 19.69 -7.96 -13.58
C GLY A 245 18.22 -8.37 -13.62
N THR A 246 17.29 -7.43 -13.85
CA THR A 246 15.86 -7.75 -13.96
C THR A 246 15.29 -7.36 -15.31
N GLU A 247 14.30 -8.12 -15.78
CA GLU A 247 13.57 -7.82 -17.02
C GLU A 247 12.26 -7.06 -16.77
N ASN A 248 11.62 -7.29 -15.60
CA ASN A 248 10.28 -6.81 -15.28
C ASN A 248 10.19 -5.96 -14.00
N SER A 249 11.33 -5.63 -13.37
CA SER A 249 11.35 -4.78 -12.18
C SER A 249 11.94 -3.41 -12.52
N TYR A 250 11.14 -2.38 -12.36
CA TYR A 250 11.50 -1.02 -12.77
C TYR A 250 11.93 -0.19 -11.56
N ALA A 251 13.01 0.57 -11.74
CA ALA A 251 13.58 1.49 -10.74
C ALA A 251 12.94 2.88 -10.83
N SER A 252 12.70 3.36 -12.05
CA SER A 252 12.09 4.67 -12.29
C SER A 252 11.32 4.71 -13.61
N PHE A 253 10.39 5.68 -13.70
CA PHE A 253 9.62 5.98 -14.89
C PHE A 253 9.68 7.47 -15.16
N LYS A 254 9.93 7.85 -16.42
CA LYS A 254 9.99 9.23 -16.85
C LYS A 254 9.28 9.40 -18.19
N SER A 255 8.41 10.40 -18.27
CA SER A 255 7.75 10.81 -19.50
C SER A 255 8.29 12.19 -19.90
N LYS A 256 9.01 12.27 -21.01
CA LYS A 256 9.43 13.53 -21.59
C LYS A 256 8.31 14.08 -22.46
N VAL A 257 7.75 15.19 -22.08
CA VAL A 257 6.60 15.77 -22.77
C VAL A 257 6.88 17.17 -23.29
N THR A 258 6.22 17.53 -24.38
CA THR A 258 6.12 18.92 -24.83
C THR A 258 4.73 19.45 -24.55
N VAL A 259 4.67 20.55 -23.82
CA VAL A 259 3.43 21.25 -23.45
C VAL A 259 3.27 22.47 -24.36
N ASN A 260 2.11 22.59 -25.00
CA ASN A 260 1.80 23.75 -25.86
C ASN A 260 0.45 24.35 -25.41
N GLY A 261 0.49 25.56 -24.89
CA GLY A 261 -0.70 26.25 -24.39
C GLY A 261 -0.39 27.67 -23.91
N GLY A 262 -1.40 28.55 -23.87
CA GLY A 262 -1.22 29.93 -23.41
C GLY A 262 -0.23 30.79 -24.21
N GLY A 263 0.11 30.37 -25.44
CA GLY A 263 1.10 31.04 -26.29
C GLY A 263 2.55 30.61 -26.02
N GLU A 264 2.77 29.66 -25.15
CA GLU A 264 4.09 29.12 -24.81
C GLU A 264 4.18 27.62 -25.19
N THR A 265 5.39 27.22 -25.60
CA THR A 265 5.74 25.80 -25.84
C THR A 265 7.03 25.50 -25.09
N PHE A 266 6.98 24.48 -24.23
CA PHE A 266 8.14 24.04 -23.44
C PHE A 266 8.16 22.55 -23.26
N SER A 267 9.35 21.99 -23.04
CA SER A 267 9.55 20.60 -22.69
C SER A 267 9.58 20.42 -21.17
N TYR A 268 9.05 19.31 -20.69
CA TYR A 268 9.02 18.97 -19.27
C TYR A 268 9.16 17.47 -19.05
N ASP A 269 9.87 17.07 -18.00
CA ASP A 269 10.04 15.67 -17.60
C ASP A 269 9.09 15.38 -16.44
N ILE A 270 8.10 14.51 -16.68
CA ILE A 270 7.18 14.01 -15.65
C ILE A 270 7.72 12.69 -15.14
N GLU A 271 8.11 12.66 -13.86
CA GLU A 271 8.66 11.46 -13.21
C GLU A 271 8.17 11.35 -11.76
N MET A 272 8.59 10.30 -11.05
CA MET A 272 8.22 10.09 -9.66
C MET A 272 8.61 11.30 -8.81
N ASN A 273 7.63 11.88 -8.11
CA ASN A 273 7.76 13.11 -7.29
C ASN A 273 8.09 14.40 -8.06
N HIS A 274 8.14 14.38 -9.39
CA HIS A 274 8.34 15.57 -10.24
C HIS A 274 7.17 15.71 -11.20
N ILE A 275 6.13 16.43 -10.75
CA ILE A 275 4.83 16.55 -11.43
C ILE A 275 4.80 17.79 -12.32
N LEU A 276 4.11 17.70 -13.47
CA LEU A 276 3.77 18.87 -14.25
C LEU A 276 2.61 19.63 -13.58
N ASN A 277 2.82 20.89 -13.26
CA ASN A 277 1.79 21.79 -12.76
C ASN A 277 1.63 22.98 -13.71
N TYR A 278 0.56 22.99 -14.52
CA TYR A 278 0.33 23.99 -15.54
C TYR A 278 -1.14 24.35 -15.66
N GLN A 279 -1.45 25.64 -15.68
CA GLN A 279 -2.82 26.21 -15.77
C GLN A 279 -3.84 25.58 -14.80
N GLY A 280 -3.41 25.24 -13.57
CA GLY A 280 -4.26 24.65 -12.55
C GLY A 280 -4.46 23.13 -12.66
N TYR A 281 -3.88 22.51 -13.68
CA TYR A 281 -3.84 21.05 -13.84
C TYR A 281 -2.52 20.50 -13.33
N ARG A 282 -2.59 19.37 -12.61
CA ARG A 282 -1.44 18.62 -12.13
C ARG A 282 -1.43 17.24 -12.77
N LEU A 283 -0.33 16.91 -13.45
CA LEU A 283 -0.16 15.64 -14.13
C LEU A 283 0.94 14.83 -13.42
N PHE A 284 0.62 13.57 -13.12
CA PHE A 284 1.46 12.64 -12.39
C PHE A 284 1.73 11.41 -13.24
N GLN A 285 2.94 10.87 -13.19
CA GLN A 285 3.24 9.55 -13.74
C GLN A 285 2.49 8.48 -12.93
N SER A 286 1.51 7.81 -13.54
CA SER A 286 0.66 6.83 -12.87
C SER A 286 0.99 5.39 -13.29
N SER A 287 1.13 5.16 -14.60
CA SER A 287 1.43 3.86 -15.18
C SER A 287 2.02 4.04 -16.57
N PHE A 288 2.22 2.96 -17.31
CA PHE A 288 2.73 2.97 -18.66
C PHE A 288 2.13 1.82 -19.47
N HIS A 289 2.30 1.84 -20.79
CA HIS A 289 1.86 0.77 -21.66
C HIS A 289 2.79 -0.46 -21.54
N PRO A 290 2.25 -1.70 -21.61
CA PRO A 290 3.06 -2.92 -21.44
C PRO A 290 4.22 -3.09 -22.46
N ASP A 291 4.15 -2.39 -23.59
CA ASP A 291 5.19 -2.37 -24.64
C ASP A 291 6.27 -1.31 -24.38
N GLU A 292 6.22 -0.60 -23.24
CA GLU A 292 7.13 0.48 -22.86
C GLU A 292 7.20 1.64 -23.88
N GLN A 293 6.20 1.79 -24.78
CA GLN A 293 6.13 2.84 -25.81
C GLN A 293 5.05 3.89 -25.54
N GLY A 294 4.71 4.07 -24.28
CA GLY A 294 3.68 5.05 -23.93
C GLY A 294 3.46 5.16 -22.43
N THR A 295 2.85 6.24 -22.05
CA THR A 295 2.60 6.62 -20.66
C THR A 295 1.12 6.72 -20.34
N ILE A 296 0.78 6.51 -19.07
CA ILE A 296 -0.52 6.81 -18.48
C ILE A 296 -0.31 7.80 -17.35
N LEU A 297 -0.80 9.02 -17.56
CA LEU A 297 -0.69 10.12 -16.61
C LEU A 297 -2.02 10.32 -15.89
N SER A 298 -2.00 10.44 -14.57
CA SER A 298 -3.14 10.91 -13.79
C SER A 298 -3.23 12.42 -13.87
N VAL A 299 -4.43 12.93 -14.11
CA VAL A 299 -4.74 14.37 -14.17
C VAL A 299 -5.56 14.74 -12.95
N ASN A 300 -5.17 15.81 -12.27
CA ASN A 300 -5.93 16.40 -11.19
C ASN A 300 -6.10 17.91 -11.45
N HIS A 301 -7.36 18.37 -11.44
CA HIS A 301 -7.72 19.78 -11.54
C HIS A 301 -8.53 20.18 -10.31
N ASP A 302 -7.80 20.48 -9.22
CA ASP A 302 -8.37 20.91 -7.93
C ASP A 302 -7.44 21.90 -7.23
N PHE A 303 -7.27 23.08 -7.84
CA PHE A 303 -6.42 24.09 -7.26
C PHE A 303 -6.97 24.63 -5.94
N TRP A 304 -8.26 25.01 -5.91
CA TRP A 304 -8.86 25.66 -4.74
C TRP A 304 -9.04 24.72 -3.56
N GLY A 305 -9.52 23.49 -3.79
CA GLY A 305 -9.69 22.51 -2.72
C GLY A 305 -8.35 22.12 -2.10
N THR A 306 -7.35 21.90 -2.94
CA THR A 306 -5.96 21.62 -2.49
C THR A 306 -5.38 22.80 -1.71
N LEU A 307 -5.47 24.02 -2.22
CA LEU A 307 -4.93 25.22 -1.55
C LEU A 307 -5.55 25.42 -0.17
N ILE A 308 -6.88 25.37 -0.07
CA ILE A 308 -7.61 25.53 1.18
C ILE A 308 -7.22 24.43 2.18
N THR A 309 -7.14 23.19 1.72
CA THR A 309 -6.74 22.04 2.56
C THR A 309 -5.32 22.17 3.07
N TYR A 310 -4.37 22.60 2.22
CA TYR A 310 -2.97 22.82 2.62
C TYR A 310 -2.82 23.97 3.62
N ILE A 311 -3.57 25.06 3.43
CA ILE A 311 -3.64 26.11 4.46
C ILE A 311 -4.11 25.50 5.78
N GLY A 312 -5.14 24.65 5.75
CA GLY A 312 -5.62 23.93 6.93
C GLY A 312 -4.53 23.06 7.57
N TYR A 313 -3.74 22.32 6.81
CA TYR A 313 -2.63 21.51 7.33
C TYR A 313 -1.51 22.37 7.92
N ILE A 314 -1.11 23.44 7.25
CA ILE A 314 -0.08 24.38 7.76
C ILE A 314 -0.55 24.96 9.10
N LEU A 315 -1.81 25.40 9.20
CA LEU A 315 -2.39 25.90 10.45
C LEU A 315 -2.44 24.81 11.53
N LEU A 316 -2.80 23.56 11.18
CA LEU A 316 -2.85 22.44 12.09
C LEU A 316 -1.48 22.16 12.71
N PHE A 317 -0.47 21.92 11.89
CA PHE A 317 0.89 21.65 12.36
C PHE A 317 1.50 22.86 13.06
N GLY A 318 1.27 24.07 12.52
CA GLY A 318 1.70 25.32 13.16
C GLY A 318 1.08 25.52 14.55
N SER A 319 -0.22 25.21 14.72
CA SER A 319 -0.87 25.28 16.02
C SER A 319 -0.30 24.26 17.01
N MET A 320 -0.06 23.03 16.57
CA MET A 320 0.56 21.99 17.41
C MET A 320 1.94 22.42 17.89
N LEU A 321 2.76 23.00 17.02
CA LEU A 321 4.06 23.56 17.41
C LEU A 321 3.90 24.77 18.33
N ALA A 322 2.98 25.71 18.02
CA ALA A 322 2.73 26.89 18.83
C ALA A 322 2.31 26.53 20.27
N PHE A 323 1.55 25.46 20.48
CA PHE A 323 1.20 24.97 21.81
C PHE A 323 2.41 24.64 22.69
N MET A 324 3.55 24.29 22.09
CA MET A 324 4.79 24.00 22.83
C MET A 324 5.45 25.29 23.38
N PHE A 325 5.28 26.42 22.68
CA PHE A 325 6.01 27.66 22.96
C PHE A 325 5.17 28.75 23.67
N VAL A 326 3.84 28.69 23.60
CA VAL A 326 2.97 29.72 24.18
C VAL A 326 2.99 29.65 25.69
N SER A 327 3.32 30.78 26.30
CA SER A 327 3.57 30.90 27.75
C SER A 327 2.35 30.61 28.64
N LYS A 328 1.13 30.80 28.16
CA LYS A 328 -0.13 30.50 28.86
C LYS A 328 -0.68 29.11 28.55
N SER A 329 0.05 28.28 27.75
CA SER A 329 -0.39 26.92 27.43
C SER A 329 -0.37 26.08 28.72
N ARG A 330 -1.32 25.16 28.83
CA ARG A 330 -1.39 24.17 29.91
C ARG A 330 -0.08 23.36 30.00
N PHE A 331 0.62 23.22 28.88
CA PHE A 331 1.91 22.56 28.75
C PHE A 331 3.04 23.30 29.51
N ARG A 332 3.13 24.63 29.40
CA ARG A 332 4.19 25.41 30.07
C ARG A 332 3.94 25.56 31.59
N LYS A 333 2.66 25.69 32.03
CA LYS A 333 2.30 25.57 33.43
C LYS A 333 2.68 24.20 34.01
N LEU A 334 2.52 23.15 33.23
CA LEU A 334 2.94 21.78 33.56
C LEU A 334 4.47 21.67 33.66
N ASN A 335 5.20 22.27 32.73
CA ASN A 335 6.66 22.21 32.68
C ASN A 335 7.33 23.02 33.83
N GLN A 336 6.75 24.14 34.24
CA GLN A 336 7.21 24.88 35.42
C GLN A 336 7.02 24.09 36.72
N GLN A 337 5.92 23.37 36.84
CA GLN A 337 5.67 22.49 38.01
C GLN A 337 6.52 21.21 38.00
N LEU A 338 7.12 20.84 36.83
CA LEU A 338 8.06 19.73 36.66
C LEU A 338 9.45 20.06 37.22
N LYS A 339 9.95 21.28 36.99
CA LYS A 339 11.28 21.69 37.47
C LYS A 339 11.36 21.65 39.00
N ASP A 340 10.26 21.89 39.68
CA ASP A 340 10.20 21.84 41.15
C ASP A 340 10.13 20.42 41.73
N LEU A 341 9.93 19.40 40.89
CA LEU A 341 9.71 18.01 41.33
C LEU A 341 10.78 17.01 40.91
N GLN A 342 11.71 17.36 40.01
CA GLN A 342 12.78 16.46 39.51
C GLN A 342 13.86 16.12 40.55
N ALA A 343 13.80 16.69 41.77
CA ALA A 343 14.80 16.49 42.83
C ALA A 343 14.65 15.17 43.62
N LYS A 344 13.65 14.35 43.41
CA LYS A 344 13.45 13.11 44.22
C LYS A 344 12.92 11.92 43.42
N ARG A 345 13.78 10.90 43.24
CA ARG A 345 13.57 9.47 43.14
C ARG A 345 13.79 8.81 41.79
N ILE A 346 14.93 8.08 41.78
CA ILE A 346 15.26 6.90 41.03
C ILE A 346 14.93 5.68 41.92
N ALA A 347 14.30 4.65 41.41
CA ALA A 347 14.58 3.23 41.61
C ALA A 347 13.42 2.29 41.31
N ILE A 348 13.82 1.12 40.87
CA ILE A 348 13.15 -0.21 40.90
C ILE A 348 12.30 -0.51 39.64
N VAL A 349 12.43 -1.62 38.90
CA VAL A 349 12.83 -3.01 39.12
C VAL A 349 12.59 -3.80 37.82
N LEU A 350 13.47 -4.65 37.43
CA LEU A 350 13.59 -6.10 37.56
C LEU A 350 12.54 -7.03 36.94
N ALA A 351 13.04 -7.79 36.05
CA ALA A 351 13.06 -9.26 35.93
C ALA A 351 11.77 -10.05 35.96
N LEU A 352 11.64 -10.88 34.95
CA LEU A 352 11.21 -12.30 35.15
C LEU A 352 11.64 -13.17 33.96
N CYS A 353 12.31 -14.24 34.29
CA CYS A 353 12.75 -15.32 33.41
C CYS A 353 11.60 -16.29 33.15
N PHE A 354 11.58 -16.90 31.98
CA PHE A 354 10.89 -18.17 31.79
C PHE A 354 11.70 -19.13 30.92
N GLY A 355 11.88 -20.31 31.45
CA GLY A 355 12.50 -21.44 30.79
C GLY A 355 11.57 -22.16 29.84
N SER A 356 12.11 -22.77 28.83
CA SER A 356 11.41 -23.56 27.84
C SER A 356 11.83 -25.03 27.91
N LEU A 357 10.84 -25.92 27.84
CA LEU A 357 10.98 -27.37 27.72
C LEU A 357 11.27 -27.74 26.26
N ALA A 358 12.25 -28.59 26.06
CA ALA A 358 12.64 -29.12 24.76
C ALA A 358 11.97 -30.47 24.47
N THR A 359 11.45 -30.64 23.28
CA THR A 359 11.04 -31.90 22.68
C THR A 359 11.98 -32.31 21.56
N ALA A 360 12.37 -33.57 21.53
CA ALA A 360 13.32 -34.11 20.56
C ALA A 360 12.74 -34.20 19.16
N GLN A 361 13.46 -33.63 18.19
CA GLN A 361 13.22 -33.75 16.74
C GLN A 361 14.50 -34.22 16.05
N THR A 362 14.39 -34.76 14.83
CA THR A 362 15.50 -35.11 13.93
C THR A 362 16.58 -34.03 13.98
N PRO A 363 17.86 -34.37 14.15
CA PRO A 363 18.89 -33.36 14.35
C PRO A 363 19.02 -32.46 13.11
N MET A 364 18.56 -31.23 13.27
CA MET A 364 18.75 -30.17 12.30
C MET A 364 20.21 -29.70 12.42
N VAL A 365 20.97 -29.76 11.33
CA VAL A 365 22.35 -29.25 11.30
C VAL A 365 22.30 -27.73 11.27
N VAL A 366 22.83 -27.10 12.31
CA VAL A 366 22.81 -25.64 12.47
C VAL A 366 24.23 -25.11 12.65
N PRO A 367 24.73 -24.30 11.72
CA PRO A 367 26.02 -23.63 11.87
C PRO A 367 26.03 -22.68 13.06
N ASN A 368 27.23 -22.45 13.64
CA ASN A 368 27.34 -21.53 14.74
C ASN A 368 27.03 -20.09 14.33
N LYS A 369 26.64 -19.26 15.30
CA LYS A 369 26.16 -17.90 15.06
C LYS A 369 27.25 -17.00 14.46
N ALA A 370 28.51 -17.17 14.88
CA ALA A 370 29.62 -16.34 14.42
C ALA A 370 29.89 -16.55 12.91
N HIS A 371 29.84 -17.81 12.43
CA HIS A 371 29.97 -18.10 11.01
C HIS A 371 28.75 -17.62 10.22
N ALA A 372 27.54 -17.82 10.76
CA ALA A 372 26.32 -17.34 10.13
C ALA A 372 26.31 -15.80 9.97
N GLU A 373 26.87 -15.04 10.91
CA GLU A 373 27.03 -13.59 10.77
C GLU A 373 27.98 -13.21 9.62
N LYS A 374 29.09 -13.98 9.41
CA LYS A 374 29.97 -13.76 8.25
C LYS A 374 29.27 -14.05 6.92
N PHE A 375 28.50 -15.13 6.87
CA PHE A 375 27.65 -15.47 5.73
C PHE A 375 26.60 -14.39 5.47
N GLY A 376 25.94 -13.89 6.51
CA GLY A 376 24.96 -12.81 6.43
C GLY A 376 25.53 -11.49 5.88
N ALA A 377 26.84 -11.25 6.05
CA ALA A 377 27.52 -10.07 5.52
C ALA A 377 27.92 -10.17 4.04
N MET A 378 27.81 -11.35 3.40
CA MET A 378 27.99 -11.52 1.97
C MET A 378 26.83 -10.85 1.20
N LEU A 379 27.07 -10.46 -0.04
CA LEU A 379 26.04 -9.85 -0.88
C LEU A 379 25.28 -10.89 -1.70
N ILE A 380 24.02 -10.57 -1.99
CA ILE A 380 23.13 -11.32 -2.87
C ILE A 380 22.37 -10.33 -3.76
N GLN A 381 22.09 -10.71 -5.00
CA GLN A 381 21.16 -9.96 -5.85
C GLN A 381 19.76 -10.57 -5.75
N ASP A 382 18.80 -9.79 -5.26
CA ASP A 382 17.40 -10.18 -5.15
C ASP A 382 16.52 -9.09 -5.74
N ASP A 383 15.70 -9.45 -6.73
CA ASP A 383 14.87 -8.53 -7.53
C ASP A 383 15.67 -7.30 -8.04
N GLY A 384 16.92 -7.52 -8.49
CA GLY A 384 17.82 -6.51 -9.02
C GLY A 384 18.54 -5.65 -7.97
N ARG A 385 18.20 -5.74 -6.69
CA ARG A 385 18.87 -5.04 -5.60
C ARG A 385 20.05 -5.86 -5.06
N PHE A 386 21.21 -5.23 -4.91
CA PHE A 386 22.33 -5.77 -4.15
C PHE A 386 22.13 -5.49 -2.66
N LYS A 387 22.00 -6.52 -1.86
CA LYS A 387 21.77 -6.43 -0.42
C LYS A 387 22.55 -7.49 0.35
N PRO A 388 22.81 -7.30 1.66
CA PRO A 388 23.39 -8.34 2.50
C PRO A 388 22.50 -9.59 2.53
N VAL A 389 23.11 -10.77 2.58
CA VAL A 389 22.40 -12.04 2.78
C VAL A 389 21.57 -12.00 4.06
N ASN A 390 22.00 -11.29 5.09
CA ASN A 390 21.23 -11.07 6.32
C ASN A 390 19.89 -10.39 6.08
N THR A 391 19.83 -9.36 5.21
CA THR A 391 18.57 -8.73 4.83
C THR A 391 17.67 -9.73 4.10
N PHE A 392 18.23 -10.47 3.15
CA PHE A 392 17.52 -11.47 2.38
C PHE A 392 16.98 -12.60 3.26
N SER A 393 17.80 -13.18 4.16
CA SER A 393 17.43 -14.27 5.06
C SER A 393 16.32 -13.85 6.04
N SER A 394 16.38 -12.62 6.54
CA SER A 394 15.34 -12.04 7.41
C SER A 394 14.03 -11.85 6.66
N GLU A 395 14.05 -11.32 5.43
CA GLU A 395 12.87 -11.18 4.60
C GLU A 395 12.24 -12.54 4.23
N LEU A 396 13.09 -13.52 3.87
CA LEU A 396 12.66 -14.88 3.58
C LEU A 396 11.93 -15.49 4.79
N LEU A 397 12.55 -15.47 5.97
CA LEU A 397 11.98 -16.07 7.16
C LEU A 397 10.67 -15.38 7.58
N ARG A 398 10.59 -14.05 7.48
CA ARG A 398 9.33 -13.31 7.71
C ARG A 398 8.23 -13.65 6.70
N LYS A 399 8.58 -13.84 5.43
CA LYS A 399 7.61 -14.28 4.41
C LYS A 399 7.08 -15.66 4.72
N LEU A 400 7.92 -16.61 5.17
CA LEU A 400 7.54 -17.99 5.48
C LEU A 400 6.77 -18.12 6.80
N SER A 401 7.34 -17.59 7.90
CA SER A 401 6.91 -17.86 9.28
C SER A 401 6.24 -16.68 10.00
N LYS A 402 6.32 -15.47 9.44
CA LYS A 402 5.93 -14.20 10.07
C LYS A 402 6.79 -13.82 11.29
N HIS A 403 7.96 -14.45 11.46
CA HIS A 403 8.93 -14.16 12.52
C HIS A 403 10.33 -13.89 11.94
N ASP A 404 11.16 -13.18 12.69
CA ASP A 404 12.56 -12.89 12.34
C ASP A 404 13.54 -13.96 12.86
N THR A 405 13.06 -14.86 13.72
CA THR A 405 13.81 -15.97 14.29
C THR A 405 12.98 -17.26 14.24
N TYR A 406 13.65 -18.40 14.25
CA TYR A 406 12.99 -19.70 14.30
C TYR A 406 13.57 -20.55 15.41
N LYS A 407 12.79 -20.86 16.45
CA LYS A 407 13.23 -21.66 17.62
C LYS A 407 14.57 -21.19 18.22
N GLY A 408 14.78 -19.88 18.31
CA GLY A 408 16.00 -19.26 18.83
C GLY A 408 17.15 -19.10 17.82
N LEU A 409 16.99 -19.60 16.59
CA LEU A 409 17.98 -19.45 15.51
C LEU A 409 17.78 -18.09 14.81
N THR A 410 18.88 -17.46 14.41
CA THR A 410 18.87 -16.27 13.56
C THR A 410 18.45 -16.64 12.14
N SER A 411 17.95 -15.66 11.37
CA SER A 411 17.56 -15.86 9.97
C SER A 411 18.72 -16.39 9.11
N ASP A 412 19.95 -15.96 9.38
CA ASP A 412 21.15 -16.43 8.66
C ASP A 412 21.46 -17.90 8.98
N GLN A 413 21.31 -18.32 10.24
CA GLN A 413 21.42 -19.73 10.63
C GLN A 413 20.35 -20.59 9.98
N VAL A 414 19.12 -20.07 9.88
CA VAL A 414 17.99 -20.75 9.24
C VAL A 414 18.28 -20.95 7.74
N LEU A 415 18.71 -19.91 7.03
CA LEU A 415 19.02 -20.04 5.60
C LEU A 415 20.18 -21.00 5.34
N LEU A 416 21.24 -20.92 6.13
CA LEU A 416 22.36 -21.87 6.03
C LEU A 416 21.93 -23.31 6.31
N SER A 417 21.12 -23.51 7.33
CA SER A 417 20.56 -24.83 7.64
C SER A 417 19.63 -25.36 6.54
N MET A 418 18.87 -24.48 5.88
CA MET A 418 18.04 -24.83 4.72
C MET A 418 18.88 -25.35 3.56
N LEU A 419 20.03 -24.70 3.30
CA LEU A 419 20.95 -25.13 2.25
C LEU A 419 21.70 -26.42 2.59
N LEU A 420 22.00 -26.66 3.90
CA LEU A 420 22.72 -27.84 4.36
C LEU A 420 21.86 -29.10 4.46
N CYS A 421 20.65 -28.97 5.03
CA CYS A 421 19.79 -30.09 5.33
C CYS A 421 18.31 -29.80 4.91
N PRO A 422 18.06 -29.65 3.60
CA PRO A 422 16.72 -29.28 3.10
C PRO A 422 15.63 -30.25 3.55
N GLN A 423 15.93 -31.54 3.69
CA GLN A 423 14.97 -32.56 4.12
C GLN A 423 14.41 -32.31 5.55
N ALA A 424 15.27 -31.84 6.47
CA ALA A 424 14.84 -31.55 7.86
C ALA A 424 13.82 -30.39 7.89
N TRP A 425 13.86 -29.50 6.92
CA TRP A 425 12.95 -28.36 6.84
C TRP A 425 11.57 -28.74 6.32
N TYR A 426 11.41 -29.84 5.57
CA TYR A 426 10.10 -30.39 5.22
C TYR A 426 9.33 -30.92 6.42
N GLU A 427 10.04 -31.30 7.51
CA GLU A 427 9.45 -31.77 8.78
C GLU A 427 9.30 -30.65 9.82
N SER A 428 9.65 -29.42 9.47
CA SER A 428 9.67 -28.29 10.40
C SER A 428 8.40 -27.45 10.29
N ASP A 429 7.84 -27.02 11.43
CA ASP A 429 6.66 -26.15 11.49
C ASP A 429 7.02 -24.70 11.15
N ILE A 430 7.25 -24.39 9.87
CA ILE A 430 7.76 -23.09 9.43
C ILE A 430 6.77 -22.29 8.58
N ILE A 431 5.81 -22.95 7.94
CA ILE A 431 4.85 -22.27 7.07
C ILE A 431 3.70 -21.69 7.89
N TYR A 432 3.60 -20.37 7.88
CA TYR A 432 2.51 -19.68 8.57
C TYR A 432 1.19 -19.82 7.83
N VAL A 433 0.15 -20.22 8.57
CA VAL A 433 -1.25 -20.32 8.13
C VAL A 433 -2.12 -19.48 9.05
N LYS A 434 -3.14 -18.80 8.53
CA LYS A 434 -4.06 -18.01 9.34
C LYS A 434 -4.90 -18.91 10.26
N LYS A 435 -4.83 -18.65 11.57
CA LYS A 435 -5.52 -19.43 12.60
C LYS A 435 -7.04 -19.55 12.40
N ALA A 436 -7.67 -18.53 11.82
CA ALA A 436 -9.13 -18.46 11.64
C ALA A 436 -9.65 -19.18 10.37
N ASN A 437 -8.78 -19.85 9.60
CA ASN A 437 -9.18 -20.52 8.36
C ASN A 437 -9.27 -22.05 8.55
N ASP A 438 -10.34 -22.49 9.22
CA ASP A 438 -10.55 -23.92 9.50
C ASP A 438 -10.72 -24.77 8.23
N SER A 439 -11.23 -24.17 7.14
CA SER A 439 -11.35 -24.85 5.84
C SER A 439 -9.98 -25.22 5.26
N LEU A 440 -9.00 -24.33 5.42
CA LEU A 440 -7.64 -24.58 4.96
C LEU A 440 -6.94 -25.62 5.85
N HIS A 441 -7.15 -25.57 7.18
CA HIS A 441 -6.61 -26.56 8.11
C HIS A 441 -7.14 -27.97 7.81
N ARG A 442 -8.45 -28.11 7.60
CA ARG A 442 -9.06 -29.39 7.22
C ARG A 442 -8.55 -29.91 5.89
N PHE A 443 -8.36 -29.03 4.91
CA PHE A 443 -7.82 -29.39 3.61
C PHE A 443 -6.38 -29.90 3.68
N LEU A 444 -5.56 -29.30 4.54
CA LEU A 444 -4.19 -29.77 4.81
C LEU A 444 -4.12 -31.01 5.67
N GLY A 445 -5.17 -31.32 6.44
CA GLY A 445 -5.20 -32.41 7.41
C GLY A 445 -4.48 -32.10 8.72
N VAL A 446 -4.41 -30.80 9.09
CA VAL A 446 -3.77 -30.33 10.33
C VAL A 446 -4.81 -29.87 11.35
N PRO A 447 -4.48 -29.85 12.66
CA PRO A 447 -5.42 -29.41 13.71
C PRO A 447 -5.92 -27.97 13.46
N GLU A 448 -7.22 -27.77 13.69
CA GLU A 448 -7.84 -26.44 13.60
C GLU A 448 -7.15 -25.44 14.53
N GLY A 449 -6.94 -24.23 14.07
CA GLY A 449 -6.27 -23.18 14.82
C GLY A 449 -4.74 -23.27 14.85
N SER A 450 -4.12 -24.21 14.11
CA SER A 450 -2.66 -24.24 13.91
C SER A 450 -2.19 -22.96 13.23
N LYS A 451 -1.13 -22.32 13.77
CA LYS A 451 -0.51 -21.14 13.18
C LYS A 451 0.62 -21.47 12.22
N TRP A 452 1.31 -22.55 12.47
CA TRP A 452 2.42 -23.04 11.67
C TRP A 452 2.21 -24.49 11.33
N VAL A 453 2.49 -24.84 10.10
CA VAL A 453 2.33 -26.19 9.55
C VAL A 453 3.62 -26.63 8.87
N LYS A 454 3.78 -27.92 8.70
CA LYS A 454 4.96 -28.50 8.06
C LYS A 454 4.81 -28.45 6.54
N PRO A 455 5.87 -28.19 5.78
CA PRO A 455 5.86 -28.26 4.33
C PRO A 455 5.35 -29.61 3.79
N LYS A 456 5.65 -30.72 4.46
CA LYS A 456 5.18 -32.04 4.05
C LYS A 456 3.65 -32.17 4.08
N ASP A 457 2.93 -31.41 4.93
CA ASP A 457 1.47 -31.49 5.06
C ASP A 457 0.76 -31.01 3.77
N PHE A 458 1.48 -30.33 2.88
CA PHE A 458 1.00 -29.88 1.57
C PHE A 458 1.06 -30.96 0.47
N PHE A 459 1.65 -32.11 0.79
CA PHE A 459 1.74 -33.24 -0.14
C PHE A 459 0.95 -34.42 0.40
N ASP A 460 0.39 -35.22 -0.51
CA ASP A 460 -0.29 -36.45 -0.17
C ASP A 460 0.68 -37.62 0.05
N ALA A 461 0.16 -38.80 0.37
CA ALA A 461 0.97 -40.00 0.57
C ALA A 461 1.76 -40.43 -0.69
N ASN A 462 1.36 -39.99 -1.88
CA ASN A 462 2.03 -40.25 -3.15
C ASN A 462 3.01 -39.14 -3.55
N GLY A 463 3.21 -38.13 -2.67
CA GLY A 463 4.06 -36.99 -2.95
C GLY A 463 3.46 -35.95 -3.90
N GLN A 464 2.17 -36.03 -4.21
CA GLN A 464 1.48 -35.06 -5.07
C GLN A 464 1.08 -33.82 -4.27
N TYR A 465 1.23 -32.67 -4.89
CA TYR A 465 0.87 -31.40 -4.27
C TYR A 465 -0.65 -31.26 -4.16
N LYS A 466 -1.16 -31.25 -2.91
CA LYS A 466 -2.60 -31.22 -2.63
C LYS A 466 -3.33 -30.03 -3.25
N PHE A 467 -2.65 -28.89 -3.42
CA PHE A 467 -3.23 -27.69 -3.98
C PHE A 467 -3.36 -27.70 -5.52
N ALA A 468 -2.68 -28.60 -6.22
CA ALA A 468 -2.63 -28.63 -7.68
C ALA A 468 -4.02 -28.57 -8.37
N PRO A 469 -5.06 -29.31 -7.92
CA PRO A 469 -6.39 -29.25 -8.54
C PRO A 469 -7.09 -27.89 -8.41
N LEU A 470 -6.78 -27.13 -7.37
CA LEU A 470 -7.45 -25.86 -7.01
C LEU A 470 -6.73 -24.63 -7.60
N LEU A 471 -5.47 -24.75 -8.01
CA LEU A 471 -4.65 -23.62 -8.45
C LEU A 471 -5.31 -22.82 -9.56
N LYS A 472 -5.77 -23.49 -10.64
CA LYS A 472 -6.36 -22.83 -11.81
C LYS A 472 -7.58 -21.99 -11.43
N ASP A 473 -8.47 -22.53 -10.65
CA ASP A 473 -9.73 -21.86 -10.26
C ASP A 473 -9.46 -20.70 -9.33
N ILE A 474 -8.56 -20.88 -8.34
CA ILE A 474 -8.26 -19.87 -7.34
C ILE A 474 -7.45 -18.71 -7.94
N TYR A 475 -6.49 -18.98 -8.83
CA TYR A 475 -5.69 -17.91 -9.44
C TYR A 475 -6.45 -17.12 -10.49
N ASN A 476 -7.40 -17.73 -11.19
CA ASN A 476 -8.25 -17.08 -12.19
C ASN A 476 -9.47 -16.36 -11.58
N THR A 477 -9.74 -16.51 -10.27
CA THR A 477 -10.86 -15.84 -9.60
C THR A 477 -10.57 -14.36 -9.41
N ASN A 478 -11.45 -13.51 -9.96
CA ASN A 478 -11.30 -12.05 -9.91
C ASN A 478 -11.70 -11.42 -8.56
N THR A 479 -12.60 -12.05 -7.84
CA THR A 479 -13.05 -11.63 -6.50
C THR A 479 -12.83 -12.78 -5.51
N PRO A 480 -11.58 -13.03 -5.08
CA PRO A 480 -11.28 -14.16 -4.21
C PRO A 480 -11.90 -13.95 -2.85
N ASN A 481 -12.60 -14.98 -2.35
CA ASN A 481 -13.08 -15.03 -0.97
C ASN A 481 -11.91 -15.22 0.02
N GLN A 482 -12.18 -15.17 1.32
CA GLN A 482 -11.11 -15.24 2.34
C GLN A 482 -10.31 -16.55 2.27
N PHE A 483 -10.95 -17.69 2.03
CA PHE A 483 -10.27 -18.97 1.82
C PHE A 483 -9.28 -18.88 0.63
N GLN A 484 -9.72 -18.35 -0.51
CA GLN A 484 -8.91 -18.23 -1.71
C GLN A 484 -7.73 -17.24 -1.54
N LYS A 485 -7.95 -16.14 -0.78
CA LYS A 485 -6.86 -15.21 -0.44
C LYS A 485 -5.79 -15.90 0.40
N ASP A 486 -6.22 -16.59 1.45
CA ASP A 486 -5.31 -17.29 2.36
C ASP A 486 -4.60 -18.46 1.67
N PHE A 487 -5.32 -19.17 0.79
CA PHE A 487 -4.75 -20.20 -0.04
C PHE A 487 -3.61 -19.68 -0.93
N LYS A 488 -3.82 -18.57 -1.64
CA LYS A 488 -2.77 -17.94 -2.47
C LYS A 488 -1.54 -17.56 -1.66
N GLU A 489 -1.75 -16.97 -0.46
CA GLU A 489 -0.63 -16.61 0.40
C GLU A 489 0.17 -17.83 0.85
N VAL A 490 -0.49 -18.93 1.15
CA VAL A 490 0.16 -20.15 1.63
C VAL A 490 0.84 -20.90 0.48
N ASP A 491 0.22 -20.96 -0.69
CA ASP A 491 0.81 -21.51 -1.91
C ASP A 491 2.11 -20.78 -2.29
N GLN A 492 2.10 -19.44 -2.25
CA GLN A 492 3.30 -18.63 -2.47
C GLN A 492 4.41 -18.90 -1.45
N ARG A 493 4.05 -19.16 -0.15
CA ARG A 493 5.04 -19.51 0.88
C ARG A 493 5.69 -20.86 0.61
N ILE A 494 4.91 -21.86 0.20
CA ILE A 494 5.46 -23.17 -0.15
C ILE A 494 6.36 -23.08 -1.37
N GLY A 495 5.94 -22.38 -2.43
CA GLY A 495 6.76 -22.13 -3.60
C GLY A 495 8.08 -21.43 -3.25
N LEU A 496 8.01 -20.38 -2.40
CA LEU A 496 9.20 -19.66 -1.93
C LEU A 496 10.14 -20.55 -1.10
N LEU A 497 9.59 -21.37 -0.20
CA LEU A 497 10.39 -22.31 0.57
C LEU A 497 11.09 -23.35 -0.33
N ASN A 498 10.37 -23.94 -1.28
CA ASN A 498 10.95 -24.93 -2.21
C ASN A 498 12.12 -24.33 -3.00
N ARG A 499 11.99 -23.10 -3.48
CA ARG A 499 13.07 -22.38 -4.16
C ARG A 499 14.26 -22.09 -3.24
N ALA A 500 13.98 -21.79 -1.95
CA ALA A 500 15.03 -21.59 -0.94
C ALA A 500 15.81 -22.89 -0.66
N LEU A 501 15.08 -24.01 -0.48
CA LEU A 501 15.68 -25.32 -0.22
C LEU A 501 16.50 -25.85 -1.41
N GLN A 502 16.11 -25.49 -2.63
CA GLN A 502 16.86 -25.83 -3.86
C GLN A 502 18.05 -24.88 -4.08
N GLY A 503 18.13 -23.75 -3.38
CA GLY A 503 19.14 -22.72 -3.60
C GLY A 503 18.96 -21.88 -4.87
N ASP A 504 17.82 -22.00 -5.56
CA ASP A 504 17.46 -21.23 -6.77
C ASP A 504 17.47 -19.72 -6.53
N ILE A 505 16.95 -19.28 -5.38
CA ILE A 505 16.90 -17.85 -5.01
C ILE A 505 18.23 -17.31 -4.48
N PHE A 506 19.27 -18.15 -4.33
CA PHE A 506 20.57 -17.75 -3.76
C PHE A 506 21.53 -17.27 -4.86
N LYS A 507 21.25 -16.07 -5.39
CA LYS A 507 22.01 -15.48 -6.50
C LYS A 507 23.20 -14.67 -5.99
N VAL A 508 24.34 -15.34 -5.93
CA VAL A 508 25.60 -14.81 -5.34
C VAL A 508 26.77 -14.76 -6.33
N PHE A 509 26.59 -15.26 -7.56
CA PHE A 509 27.64 -15.31 -8.58
C PHE A 509 27.38 -14.27 -9.67
N PRO A 510 28.22 -13.22 -9.81
CA PRO A 510 28.14 -12.27 -10.90
C PRO A 510 28.32 -12.94 -12.27
N VAL A 511 27.60 -12.47 -13.28
CA VAL A 511 27.85 -12.82 -14.69
C VAL A 511 28.83 -11.80 -15.26
N PRO A 512 30.05 -12.21 -15.69
CA PRO A 512 31.05 -11.29 -16.21
C PRO A 512 30.54 -10.57 -17.48
N ASN A 513 30.76 -9.26 -17.55
CA ASN A 513 30.43 -8.41 -18.71
C ASN A 513 28.95 -8.42 -19.11
N ASP A 514 28.06 -8.79 -18.20
CA ASP A 514 26.63 -8.67 -18.43
C ASP A 514 26.19 -7.19 -18.37
N PRO A 515 25.54 -6.66 -19.41
CA PRO A 515 25.16 -5.22 -19.46
C PRO A 515 24.16 -4.84 -18.37
N ASN A 516 23.42 -5.81 -17.82
CA ASN A 516 22.46 -5.60 -16.75
C ASN A 516 23.01 -5.97 -15.37
N HIS A 517 24.32 -6.28 -15.25
CA HIS A 517 24.97 -6.71 -14.03
C HIS A 517 24.23 -7.85 -13.32
N LYS A 518 23.77 -8.86 -14.08
CA LYS A 518 23.01 -10.00 -13.59
C LYS A 518 23.88 -10.90 -12.71
N TRP A 519 23.34 -11.33 -11.57
CA TRP A 519 23.88 -12.40 -10.75
C TRP A 519 23.02 -13.65 -10.86
N ILE A 520 23.63 -14.81 -10.70
CA ILE A 520 23.00 -16.12 -10.83
C ILE A 520 23.22 -16.96 -9.57
N SER A 521 22.32 -17.93 -9.38
CA SER A 521 22.50 -18.99 -8.40
C SER A 521 23.37 -20.11 -8.99
N HIS A 522 23.82 -21.01 -8.13
CA HIS A 522 24.49 -22.23 -8.60
C HIS A 522 23.56 -23.08 -9.48
N LEU A 523 22.27 -23.14 -9.14
CA LEU A 523 21.27 -23.90 -9.89
C LEU A 523 21.01 -23.27 -11.28
N ASP A 524 20.94 -21.94 -11.36
CA ASP A 524 20.86 -21.24 -12.65
C ASP A 524 22.02 -21.62 -13.56
N TYR A 525 23.25 -21.65 -13.00
CA TYR A 525 24.44 -22.06 -13.75
C TYR A 525 24.36 -23.51 -14.26
N VAL A 526 23.82 -24.44 -13.47
CA VAL A 526 23.71 -25.86 -13.87
C VAL A 526 22.66 -26.07 -14.93
N ASN A 527 21.55 -25.30 -14.88
CA ASN A 527 20.39 -25.47 -15.76
C ASN A 527 20.44 -24.61 -17.04
N ASP A 528 21.28 -23.57 -17.06
CA ASP A 528 21.32 -22.59 -18.17
C ASP A 528 22.61 -22.73 -18.98
N THR A 529 22.51 -22.48 -20.29
CA THR A 529 23.61 -22.45 -21.24
C THR A 529 24.36 -21.12 -21.28
N LEU A 530 24.37 -20.37 -20.18
CA LEU A 530 25.07 -19.08 -20.06
C LEU A 530 26.55 -19.23 -20.46
N GLN A 531 26.95 -18.53 -21.51
CA GLN A 531 28.33 -18.55 -22.03
C GLN A 531 29.22 -17.65 -21.13
N ILE A 532 29.65 -18.18 -19.99
CA ILE A 532 30.73 -17.56 -19.23
C ILE A 532 32.02 -17.87 -19.96
N THR A 533 32.73 -16.86 -20.43
CA THR A 533 33.93 -16.99 -21.26
C THR A 533 35.17 -17.39 -20.46
N ASP A 534 35.27 -17.00 -19.19
CA ASP A 534 36.39 -17.33 -18.32
C ASP A 534 36.31 -18.79 -17.80
N PRO A 535 37.22 -19.69 -18.22
CA PRO A 535 37.16 -21.11 -17.83
C PRO A 535 37.40 -21.30 -16.31
N LEU A 536 38.25 -20.47 -15.68
CA LEU A 536 38.58 -20.57 -14.26
C LEU A 536 37.37 -20.16 -13.42
N TYR A 537 36.71 -19.06 -13.81
CA TYR A 537 35.51 -18.60 -13.12
C TYR A 537 34.33 -19.56 -13.31
N LYS A 538 34.21 -20.15 -14.50
CA LYS A 538 33.24 -21.21 -14.77
C LYS A 538 33.41 -22.40 -13.83
N GLN A 539 34.66 -22.86 -13.64
CA GLN A 539 34.96 -23.93 -12.71
C GLN A 539 34.70 -23.51 -11.26
N PHE A 540 34.96 -22.24 -10.93
CA PHE A 540 34.70 -21.69 -9.59
C PHE A 540 33.20 -21.74 -9.27
N ILE A 541 32.30 -21.21 -10.12
CA ILE A 541 30.85 -21.25 -9.91
C ILE A 541 30.35 -22.68 -9.73
N LYS A 542 30.83 -23.61 -10.57
CA LYS A 542 30.46 -25.03 -10.52
C LYS A 542 30.77 -25.65 -9.14
N ASN A 543 31.88 -25.29 -8.54
CA ASN A 543 32.43 -26.00 -7.36
C ASN A 543 32.27 -25.22 -6.03
N ALA A 544 32.17 -23.89 -6.07
CA ALA A 544 32.27 -23.05 -4.85
C ALA A 544 31.14 -23.34 -3.86
N LEU A 545 29.89 -23.35 -4.28
CA LEU A 545 28.77 -23.59 -3.35
C LEU A 545 28.73 -25.04 -2.85
N PRO A 546 28.87 -26.10 -3.69
CA PRO A 546 28.96 -27.47 -3.21
C PRO A 546 30.12 -27.70 -2.24
N ALA A 547 31.32 -27.18 -2.54
CA ALA A 547 32.48 -27.28 -1.66
C ALA A 547 32.28 -26.55 -0.33
N TYR A 548 31.65 -25.36 -0.40
CA TYR A 548 31.29 -24.60 0.81
C TYR A 548 30.35 -25.40 1.71
N LEU A 549 29.30 -26.00 1.18
CA LEU A 549 28.32 -26.77 1.95
C LEU A 549 28.94 -28.02 2.58
N ILE A 550 29.80 -28.74 1.85
CA ILE A 550 30.54 -29.89 2.39
C ILE A 550 31.46 -29.48 3.57
N LEU A 551 32.25 -28.40 3.38
CA LEU A 551 33.12 -27.89 4.42
C LEU A 551 32.35 -27.33 5.61
N LEU A 552 31.20 -26.74 5.35
CA LEU A 552 30.31 -26.21 6.38
C LEU A 552 29.71 -27.36 7.23
N GLN A 553 29.34 -28.47 6.60
CA GLN A 553 28.85 -29.65 7.30
C GLN A 553 29.96 -30.23 8.22
N GLN A 554 31.19 -30.37 7.71
CA GLN A 554 32.32 -30.80 8.52
C GLN A 554 32.61 -29.84 9.68
N ALA A 555 32.48 -28.54 9.42
CA ALA A 555 32.70 -27.49 10.43
C ALA A 555 31.65 -27.55 11.57
N THR A 556 30.43 -27.94 11.29
CA THR A 556 29.39 -28.10 12.32
C THR A 556 29.68 -29.28 13.27
N GLU A 557 30.42 -30.28 12.82
CA GLU A 557 30.84 -31.44 13.63
C GLU A 557 32.10 -31.15 14.46
N THR A 558 33.04 -30.37 13.89
CA THR A 558 34.35 -30.10 14.49
C THR A 558 34.46 -28.75 15.20
N ASP A 559 33.48 -27.86 15.04
CA ASP A 559 33.44 -26.45 15.43
C ASP A 559 34.62 -25.60 14.84
N ASP A 560 35.30 -26.12 13.80
CA ASP A 560 36.33 -25.38 13.06
C ASP A 560 35.81 -24.92 11.69
N TYR A 561 35.42 -23.65 11.62
CA TYR A 561 34.89 -23.01 10.41
C TYR A 561 35.95 -22.39 9.50
N SER A 562 37.23 -22.53 9.78
CA SER A 562 38.32 -21.85 9.09
C SER A 562 38.36 -22.16 7.56
N LYS A 563 38.08 -23.39 7.18
CA LYS A 563 38.02 -23.80 5.77
C LYS A 563 36.79 -23.26 5.05
N ALA A 564 35.63 -23.30 5.70
CA ALA A 564 34.40 -22.76 5.16
C ALA A 564 34.47 -21.22 5.00
N ASP A 565 35.08 -20.52 5.97
CA ASP A 565 35.36 -19.08 5.92
C ASP A 565 36.21 -18.69 4.71
N LYS A 566 37.24 -19.52 4.36
CA LYS A 566 38.07 -19.27 3.18
C LYS A 566 37.27 -19.33 1.88
N VAL A 567 36.38 -20.31 1.72
CA VAL A 567 35.52 -20.39 0.53
C VAL A 567 34.54 -19.20 0.47
N LEU A 568 33.95 -18.83 1.60
CA LEU A 568 33.08 -17.67 1.71
C LEU A 568 33.80 -16.38 1.29
N ASN A 569 35.00 -16.17 1.77
CA ASN A 569 35.84 -15.03 1.39
C ASN A 569 36.20 -15.05 -0.11
N ASN A 570 36.44 -16.22 -0.69
CA ASN A 570 36.69 -16.32 -2.14
C ASN A 570 35.45 -15.94 -2.97
N ILE A 571 34.26 -16.36 -2.54
CA ILE A 571 33.01 -15.93 -3.21
C ILE A 571 32.91 -14.40 -3.16
N LYS A 572 33.16 -13.79 -1.99
CA LYS A 572 33.11 -12.35 -1.82
C LYS A 572 34.15 -11.61 -2.68
N LEU A 573 35.36 -12.12 -2.80
CA LEU A 573 36.39 -11.56 -3.69
C LEU A 573 35.93 -11.59 -5.17
N GLN A 574 35.29 -12.66 -5.61
CA GLN A 574 34.75 -12.73 -6.97
C GLN A 574 33.60 -11.74 -7.18
N GLN A 575 32.74 -11.53 -6.17
CA GLN A 575 31.71 -10.49 -6.21
C GLN A 575 32.33 -9.09 -6.39
N GLU A 576 33.36 -8.79 -5.60
CA GLU A 576 34.09 -7.52 -5.66
C GLU A 576 34.81 -7.35 -7.02
N PHE A 577 35.40 -8.43 -7.57
CA PHE A 577 36.14 -8.38 -8.82
C PHE A 577 35.24 -8.14 -10.05
N TYR A 578 34.12 -8.86 -10.15
CA TYR A 578 33.26 -8.79 -11.34
C TYR A 578 32.12 -7.76 -11.27
N SER A 579 31.90 -7.14 -10.10
CA SER A 579 30.77 -6.21 -9.90
C SER A 579 31.13 -4.93 -9.16
N ALA A 580 32.40 -4.55 -9.10
CA ALA A 580 32.91 -3.40 -8.33
C ALA A 580 32.11 -2.10 -8.57
N GLU A 581 31.65 -1.88 -9.79
CA GLU A 581 30.97 -0.64 -10.20
C GLU A 581 29.57 -0.47 -9.59
N VAL A 582 28.89 -1.59 -9.28
CA VAL A 582 27.48 -1.59 -8.83
C VAL A 582 27.31 -1.98 -7.37
N LEU A 583 28.37 -2.39 -6.69
CA LEU A 583 28.29 -2.81 -5.30
C LEU A 583 28.03 -1.62 -4.35
N PRO A 584 27.19 -1.80 -3.33
CA PRO A 584 27.02 -0.80 -2.30
C PRO A 584 28.33 -0.58 -1.51
N SER A 585 28.54 0.65 -1.05
CA SER A 585 29.75 0.95 -0.25
C SER A 585 29.80 0.10 1.04
N PRO A 586 30.99 -0.24 1.55
CA PRO A 586 31.13 -0.98 2.79
C PRO A 586 30.40 -0.35 3.98
N ALA A 587 30.38 0.99 4.05
CA ALA A 587 29.63 1.72 5.07
C ALA A 587 28.12 1.47 4.97
N LYS A 588 27.55 1.45 3.76
CA LYS A 588 26.15 1.16 3.53
C LYS A 588 25.80 -0.27 3.95
N ILE A 589 26.63 -1.25 3.60
CA ILE A 589 26.46 -2.65 4.01
C ILE A 589 26.45 -2.77 5.54
N GLN A 590 27.42 -2.17 6.24
CA GLN A 590 27.50 -2.20 7.70
C GLN A 590 26.31 -1.53 8.36
N THR A 591 25.84 -0.41 7.82
CA THR A 591 24.67 0.30 8.31
C THR A 591 23.40 -0.55 8.17
N GLU A 592 23.23 -1.25 7.03
CA GLU A 592 22.09 -2.14 6.80
C GLU A 592 22.13 -3.36 7.75
N LEU A 593 23.30 -3.97 7.98
CA LEU A 593 23.47 -5.06 8.94
C LEU A 593 23.15 -4.61 10.38
N TRP A 594 23.62 -3.42 10.78
CA TRP A 594 23.34 -2.83 12.08
C TRP A 594 21.84 -2.56 12.26
N TYR A 595 21.20 -1.97 11.25
CA TYR A 595 19.77 -1.70 11.22
C TYR A 595 18.93 -2.98 11.40
N ASN A 596 19.25 -4.05 10.66
CA ASN A 596 18.58 -5.34 10.78
C ASN A 596 18.76 -5.97 12.17
N ARG A 597 19.96 -5.86 12.75
CA ARG A 597 20.26 -6.40 14.09
C ARG A 597 19.44 -5.74 15.18
N ILE A 598 19.21 -4.43 15.08
CA ILE A 598 18.46 -3.67 16.10
C ILE A 598 16.95 -3.88 15.94
N ASN A 599 16.45 -4.08 14.72
CA ASN A 599 15.01 -4.15 14.42
C ASN A 599 14.20 -3.02 15.08
N ILE A 600 14.71 -1.78 14.91
CA ILE A 600 14.31 -0.59 15.67
C ILE A 600 12.79 -0.31 15.59
N PHE A 601 12.16 -0.54 14.43
CA PHE A 601 10.74 -0.22 14.26
C PHE A 601 9.81 -1.17 15.00
N GLU A 602 10.16 -2.45 15.12
CA GLU A 602 9.37 -3.40 15.89
C GLU A 602 9.43 -3.08 17.39
N GLN A 603 10.64 -2.76 17.88
CA GLN A 603 10.81 -2.34 19.28
C GLN A 603 10.07 -1.03 19.56
N LEU A 604 10.15 -0.06 18.64
CA LEU A 604 9.42 1.21 18.77
C LEU A 604 7.91 1.03 18.68
N PHE A 605 7.42 0.14 17.80
CA PHE A 605 5.99 -0.18 17.73
C PHE A 605 5.47 -0.69 19.08
N GLN A 606 6.18 -1.64 19.69
CA GLN A 606 5.83 -2.16 21.02
C GLN A 606 5.91 -1.05 22.07
N ALA A 607 6.97 -0.24 22.05
CA ALA A 607 7.13 0.88 22.97
C ALA A 607 5.99 1.91 22.83
N TYR A 608 5.61 2.32 21.63
CA TYR A 608 4.46 3.21 21.39
C TYR A 608 3.15 2.60 21.88
N LEU A 609 2.92 1.31 21.58
CA LEU A 609 1.70 0.62 22.01
C LEU A 609 1.58 0.59 23.52
N TYR A 610 2.61 0.13 24.24
CA TYR A 610 2.58 0.04 25.69
C TYR A 610 2.56 1.41 26.36
N LEU A 611 3.41 2.32 25.94
CA LEU A 611 3.43 3.70 26.48
C LEU A 611 2.12 4.42 26.20
N GLY A 612 1.57 4.32 25.01
CA GLY A 612 0.30 4.93 24.63
C GLY A 612 -0.86 4.38 25.45
N THR A 613 -0.94 3.06 25.63
CA THR A 613 -1.97 2.40 26.45
C THR A 613 -1.87 2.82 27.92
N VAL A 614 -0.66 2.77 28.49
CA VAL A 614 -0.44 3.19 29.89
C VAL A 614 -0.80 4.66 30.09
N LEU A 615 -0.36 5.53 29.18
CA LEU A 615 -0.68 6.95 29.22
C LEU A 615 -2.19 7.19 29.10
N PHE A 616 -2.87 6.47 28.23
CA PHE A 616 -4.32 6.56 28.08
C PHE A 616 -5.04 6.19 29.39
N ILE A 617 -4.66 5.08 30.03
CA ILE A 617 -5.22 4.65 31.32
C ILE A 617 -4.93 5.69 32.42
N VAL A 618 -3.70 6.18 32.50
CA VAL A 618 -3.29 7.20 33.48
C VAL A 618 -4.08 8.51 33.28
N LEU A 619 -4.31 8.93 32.03
CA LEU A 619 -5.11 10.10 31.70
C LEU A 619 -6.59 9.92 32.08
N LEU A 620 -7.16 8.75 31.82
CA LEU A 620 -8.52 8.43 32.24
C LEU A 620 -8.65 8.49 33.76
N TRP A 621 -7.74 7.85 34.50
CA TRP A 621 -7.76 7.92 35.98
C TRP A 621 -7.54 9.31 36.51
N HIS A 622 -6.72 10.12 35.87
CA HIS A 622 -6.53 11.52 36.23
C HIS A 622 -7.82 12.37 36.11
N ILE A 623 -8.69 12.02 35.13
CA ILE A 623 -9.99 12.68 34.96
C ILE A 623 -10.94 12.36 36.14
N PHE A 624 -10.92 11.13 36.63
CA PHE A 624 -11.79 10.68 37.74
C PHE A 624 -11.21 10.99 39.12
N ILE A 625 -9.90 10.86 39.26
CA ILE A 625 -9.19 11.06 40.55
C ILE A 625 -7.99 11.99 40.28
N PRO A 626 -8.16 13.32 40.45
CA PRO A 626 -7.12 14.30 40.13
C PRO A 626 -5.99 14.33 41.18
N LYS A 627 -5.23 13.22 41.29
CA LYS A 627 -4.04 13.15 42.16
C LYS A 627 -2.78 13.58 41.40
N GLN A 628 -1.85 14.25 42.10
CA GLN A 628 -0.58 14.72 41.52
C GLN A 628 0.28 13.60 40.92
N ILE A 629 0.14 12.34 41.39
CA ILE A 629 0.89 11.21 40.91
C ILE A 629 0.56 10.90 39.44
N PHE A 630 -0.72 10.95 39.04
CA PHE A 630 -1.13 10.69 37.64
C PHE A 630 -0.60 11.77 36.69
N ARG A 631 -0.50 13.01 37.16
CA ARG A 631 0.10 14.10 36.40
C ARG A 631 1.58 13.86 36.15
N ARG A 632 2.35 13.35 37.15
CA ARG A 632 3.76 12.99 37.00
C ARG A 632 3.95 11.82 36.01
N LEU A 633 3.13 10.79 36.15
CA LEU A 633 3.17 9.64 35.24
C LEU A 633 2.90 10.06 33.80
N THR A 634 1.92 10.95 33.56
CA THR A 634 1.66 11.50 32.21
C THR A 634 2.87 12.23 31.65
N GLN A 635 3.59 13.01 32.46
CA GLN A 635 4.75 13.76 32.00
C GLN A 635 5.95 12.87 31.67
N ILE A 636 6.21 11.85 32.48
CA ILE A 636 7.25 10.84 32.22
C ILE A 636 6.92 10.11 30.92
N GLY A 637 5.66 9.67 30.75
CA GLY A 637 5.23 8.98 29.56
C GLY A 637 5.37 9.83 28.29
N ILE A 638 5.06 11.14 28.35
CA ILE A 638 5.27 12.07 27.23
C ILE A 638 6.77 12.20 26.92
N GLY A 639 7.64 12.30 27.93
CA GLY A 639 9.10 12.32 27.73
C GLY A 639 9.63 11.07 27.05
N LEU A 640 9.12 9.89 27.44
CA LEU A 640 9.45 8.61 26.80
C LEU A 640 8.94 8.54 25.37
N LEU A 641 7.74 9.06 25.09
CA LEU A 641 7.22 9.15 23.71
C LEU A 641 8.10 10.03 22.82
N TRP A 642 8.61 11.15 23.35
CA TRP A 642 9.56 11.99 22.62
C TRP A 642 10.86 11.24 22.31
N LEU A 643 11.39 10.47 23.27
CA LEU A 643 12.55 9.63 23.03
C LEU A 643 12.28 8.61 21.93
N CYS A 644 11.14 7.91 21.97
CA CYS A 644 10.73 7.01 20.91
C CYS A 644 10.62 7.72 19.56
N PHE A 645 10.10 8.94 19.51
CA PHE A 645 9.98 9.73 18.28
C PHE A 645 11.34 10.11 17.70
N ILE A 646 12.29 10.51 18.53
CA ILE A 646 13.67 10.80 18.10
C ILE A 646 14.31 9.54 17.51
N LEU A 647 14.20 8.40 18.20
CA LEU A 647 14.73 7.12 17.73
C LEU A 647 14.05 6.67 16.43
N HIS A 648 12.74 6.92 16.29
CA HIS A 648 12.01 6.66 15.06
C HIS A 648 12.54 7.50 13.89
N THR A 649 12.77 8.79 14.11
CA THR A 649 13.32 9.71 13.11
C THR A 649 14.73 9.28 12.67
N VAL A 650 15.58 8.89 13.63
CA VAL A 650 16.92 8.33 13.33
C VAL A 650 16.78 7.04 12.52
N GLY A 651 15.88 6.14 12.90
CA GLY A 651 15.64 4.90 12.16
C GLY A 651 15.19 5.14 10.71
N LEU A 652 14.36 6.16 10.47
CA LEU A 652 13.95 6.56 9.11
C LEU A 652 15.11 7.17 8.30
N ALA A 653 15.97 7.97 8.93
CA ALA A 653 17.12 8.56 8.26
C ALA A 653 18.18 7.53 7.86
N VAL A 654 18.28 6.43 8.63
CA VAL A 654 19.22 5.32 8.36
C VAL A 654 18.68 4.36 7.29
N ARG A 655 17.37 4.23 7.14
CA ARG A 655 16.71 3.40 6.14
C ARG A 655 16.83 3.97 4.72
#